data_5e07a99cc1a720450e8571a3e23313f9
#
_entry.id   5e07a99cc1a720450e8571a3e23313f9
#
_cell.length_a   1.000
_cell.length_b   1.000
_cell.length_c   1.000
_cell.angle_alpha   90.00
_cell.angle_beta   90.00
_cell.angle_gamma   90.00
#
_symmetry.space_group_name_H-M   'P 1'
#
loop_
_entity.id
_entity.type
_entity.pdbx_description
1 polymer ?
#
loop_
_entity_poly.entity_id
_entity_poly.type
_entity_poly.pdbx_seq_one_letter_code
_entity_poly.pdbx_strand_id
1 'polypeptide(L)'
;MIKNIEISTIIRKRALPIAVAMSATSFSFAQEKLNISGQVTNQNNQGVAYASVSFHHKTDSSVRDAILTDENGKYSISLPSGEYSISIEAIDYKKYTTQRAFSLQSTNGNFKIQKEESATLSSTKNIEGVTIVASSNKAYKVELDKKVYDPSTDVLSKGGNLQDVLSNVPSVDVDIDGTVSMRGNSNVTFLINGKPSALLGIDSGSNALQAIPADQIERIEVITNPSSKFEASGTAGILNIILKKSKSKGFNGSVEGALGYLPMSRLNTNLSWKQGNFIWYLNGGGGQSRREHTRENNTRYFDAHNITTSTLNQTTDNRNDGKNYNLNTGFTLDITDKTSINLSGLLRHMNNEGRDSVDYEKLTSLSSSYSNRLSLSNGKGTSMQGDFGIDHKFNTKGHNLSASFSIQKNENEDKNNIKETVNSAFVSRNLVDQNTTNRTLLGKIDYELPIGEVSRLEAGYRFDRNSNDYDYKVLKSTDDINFSIVDNFTSQTNYTEMFNSFYTQFKSKFNRFGYQLGLRVENTSIDISFSNPVLGNTAMSKSYTDLFPSIFLSYDIGGSNKNQLLLNYSRRIKRPRSFFLVPFNSFNLNDDRNIFEGNLDLNPEFSHQLELGYAIQKGKLTINPTLYYKKDEGETQMVTLRESPTSDVLRSKPYNIGTKEKLGIDINATADIFSWWRIMGNMDLYLYKTTGSFYDASLMDKPLSFEGNGFSGKGRLTSTFKIDKTLSIQVQGMFKGGKKTESSRNKDEYSINFGANKTLWKGNGTLSFNIQDIFNTRAMRKYSYGDSFERYGYMQFQPRTFTLSLSYRFKQGEKIDQPKRRQSHPHENNNEDEQRETM
;
A
#
# COMPACT_ATOMS: atom_id res chain seq x y z
N MET A 1 -11.59 38.50 -32.18
CA MET A 1 -12.95 38.81 -31.68
C MET A 1 -13.25 37.79 -30.60
N ILE A 2 -13.07 38.17 -29.38
CA ILE A 2 -13.22 37.31 -28.21
C ILE A 2 -14.67 37.41 -27.75
N LYS A 3 -15.39 36.31 -27.70
CA LYS A 3 -16.72 36.26 -27.06
C LYS A 3 -16.56 35.68 -25.67
N ASN A 4 -16.73 36.53 -24.67
CA ASN A 4 -16.95 36.18 -23.28
C ASN A 4 -18.17 35.26 -23.13
N ILE A 5 -17.99 34.09 -22.60
CA ILE A 5 -19.09 33.22 -22.13
C ILE A 5 -19.11 33.30 -20.59
N GLU A 6 -20.20 33.90 -20.12
CA GLU A 6 -20.48 34.07 -18.68
C GLU A 6 -20.59 32.74 -17.96
N ILE A 7 -19.59 32.43 -17.13
CA ILE A 7 -19.54 31.24 -16.24
C ILE A 7 -20.44 31.44 -14.99
N SER A 8 -20.99 32.66 -14.77
CA SER A 8 -21.74 33.00 -13.56
C SER A 8 -23.16 32.43 -13.49
N THR A 9 -23.77 32.07 -14.61
CA THR A 9 -25.19 31.69 -14.65
C THR A 9 -25.45 30.19 -14.48
N ILE A 10 -24.45 29.35 -14.73
CA ILE A 10 -24.59 27.88 -14.62
C ILE A 10 -24.43 27.39 -13.16
N ILE A 11 -23.68 28.12 -12.32
CA ILE A 11 -23.46 27.77 -10.91
C ILE A 11 -24.68 28.08 -10.04
N ARG A 12 -25.48 29.11 -10.40
CA ARG A 12 -26.66 29.53 -9.61
C ARG A 12 -27.89 28.63 -9.77
N LYS A 13 -28.03 27.87 -10.86
CA LYS A 13 -29.23 27.04 -11.12
C LYS A 13 -29.14 25.58 -10.71
N ARG A 14 -27.98 25.06 -10.33
CA ARG A 14 -27.81 23.66 -9.91
C ARG A 14 -27.36 23.44 -8.44
N ALA A 15 -27.01 24.50 -7.72
CA ALA A 15 -26.62 24.44 -6.30
C ALA A 15 -27.80 24.60 -5.33
N LEU A 16 -28.94 25.13 -5.78
CA LEU A 16 -30.08 25.43 -4.89
C LEU A 16 -30.86 24.21 -4.39
N PRO A 17 -31.04 23.08 -5.12
CA PRO A 17 -31.75 21.92 -4.58
C PRO A 17 -30.93 21.08 -3.58
N ILE A 18 -29.60 21.21 -3.54
CA ILE A 18 -28.75 20.45 -2.59
C ILE A 18 -28.67 21.16 -1.22
N ALA A 19 -28.74 22.49 -1.20
CA ALA A 19 -28.74 23.26 0.05
C ALA A 19 -30.09 23.17 0.81
N VAL A 20 -31.20 22.97 0.10
CA VAL A 20 -32.54 22.83 0.71
C VAL A 20 -32.78 21.42 1.24
N ALA A 21 -32.11 20.40 0.72
CA ALA A 21 -32.19 19.02 1.24
C ALA A 21 -31.36 18.80 2.51
N MET A 22 -30.36 19.66 2.81
CA MET A 22 -29.57 19.57 4.05
C MET A 22 -30.13 20.40 5.22
N SER A 23 -31.14 21.25 5.01
CA SER A 23 -31.72 22.09 6.07
C SER A 23 -32.98 21.50 6.75
N ALA A 24 -33.41 20.28 6.37
CA ALA A 24 -34.67 19.71 6.86
C ALA A 24 -34.52 18.63 7.95
N THR A 25 -33.31 18.38 8.50
CA THR A 25 -33.13 17.38 9.57
C THR A 25 -32.26 17.91 10.69
N SER A 26 -32.75 18.93 11.44
CA SER A 26 -32.11 19.34 12.70
C SER A 26 -33.15 19.91 13.66
N PHE A 27 -34.07 19.06 14.10
CA PHE A 27 -34.71 19.27 15.38
C PHE A 27 -34.08 18.31 16.38
N SER A 28 -32.87 18.69 16.85
CA SER A 28 -32.35 18.17 18.13
C SER A 28 -32.93 19.01 19.24
N PHE A 29 -33.75 18.43 20.07
CA PHE A 29 -34.05 19.03 21.39
C PHE A 29 -32.73 19.12 22.13
N ALA A 30 -32.18 20.32 22.25
CA ALA A 30 -31.04 20.58 23.12
C ALA A 30 -31.57 20.46 24.55
N GLN A 31 -31.27 19.36 25.23
CA GLN A 31 -31.45 19.23 26.66
C GLN A 31 -30.55 20.28 27.32
N GLU A 32 -31.15 21.14 28.12
CA GLU A 32 -30.46 22.20 28.86
C GLU A 32 -29.42 21.56 29.79
N LYS A 33 -28.13 21.87 29.60
CA LYS A 33 -27.05 21.32 30.42
C LYS A 33 -26.76 22.20 31.59
N LEU A 34 -26.69 21.59 32.77
CA LEU A 34 -26.34 22.23 34.04
C LEU A 34 -24.81 22.19 34.20
N ASN A 35 -24.24 23.27 34.69
CA ASN A 35 -22.83 23.35 35.04
C ASN A 35 -22.65 22.94 36.52
N ILE A 36 -22.21 21.72 36.76
CA ILE A 36 -21.99 21.13 38.07
C ILE A 36 -20.53 21.38 38.46
N SER A 37 -20.34 22.06 39.59
CA SER A 37 -19.01 22.32 40.12
C SER A 37 -18.90 21.82 41.56
N GLY A 38 -17.69 21.36 41.92
CA GLY A 38 -17.47 20.86 43.27
C GLY A 38 -16.00 20.62 43.58
N GLN A 39 -15.78 20.14 44.80
CA GLN A 39 -14.48 19.79 45.30
C GLN A 39 -14.50 18.38 45.92
N VAL A 40 -13.53 17.56 45.59
CA VAL A 40 -13.27 16.30 46.28
C VAL A 40 -12.26 16.53 47.39
N THR A 41 -12.64 16.25 48.64
CA THR A 41 -11.77 16.42 49.82
C THR A 41 -11.55 15.10 50.55
N ASN A 42 -10.44 15.00 51.28
CA ASN A 42 -10.18 13.93 52.23
C ASN A 42 -10.87 14.18 53.58
N GLN A 43 -10.66 13.26 54.54
CA GLN A 43 -11.24 13.38 55.90
C GLN A 43 -10.80 14.65 56.66
N ASN A 44 -9.62 15.19 56.31
CA ASN A 44 -9.06 16.40 56.92
C ASN A 44 -9.43 17.68 56.16
N ASN A 45 -10.42 17.63 55.25
CA ASN A 45 -10.87 18.73 54.39
C ASN A 45 -9.81 19.27 53.41
N GLN A 46 -8.75 18.50 53.13
CA GLN A 46 -7.77 18.83 52.11
C GLN A 46 -8.25 18.35 50.75
N GLY A 47 -8.06 19.17 49.71
CA GLY A 47 -8.39 18.78 48.33
C GLY A 47 -7.63 17.56 47.87
N VAL A 48 -8.32 16.64 47.19
CA VAL A 48 -7.69 15.45 46.59
C VAL A 48 -7.44 15.73 45.12
N ALA A 49 -6.16 15.91 44.78
CA ALA A 49 -5.72 16.20 43.45
C ALA A 49 -5.91 14.98 42.51
N TYR A 50 -6.31 15.24 41.25
CA TYR A 50 -6.43 14.27 40.20
C TYR A 50 -7.36 13.09 40.51
N ALA A 51 -8.36 13.28 41.40
CA ALA A 51 -9.39 12.28 41.62
C ALA A 51 -10.30 12.19 40.38
N SER A 52 -10.62 10.99 39.94
CA SER A 52 -11.56 10.73 38.84
C SER A 52 -12.98 10.75 39.39
N VAL A 53 -13.84 11.67 38.91
CA VAL A 53 -15.25 11.77 39.25
C VAL A 53 -16.07 11.37 38.03
N SER A 54 -16.72 10.20 38.08
CA SER A 54 -17.52 9.63 37.00
C SER A 54 -19.01 9.75 37.31
N PHE A 55 -19.79 10.22 36.34
CA PHE A 55 -21.23 10.44 36.43
C PHE A 55 -21.96 9.49 35.47
N HIS A 56 -22.93 8.72 35.96
CA HIS A 56 -23.77 7.81 35.19
C HIS A 56 -25.23 8.19 35.45
N HIS A 57 -25.92 8.69 34.43
CA HIS A 57 -27.33 9.01 34.53
C HIS A 57 -28.17 7.75 34.74
N LYS A 58 -29.14 7.80 35.69
CA LYS A 58 -29.80 6.58 36.17
C LYS A 58 -30.85 6.04 35.19
N THR A 59 -31.53 6.91 34.46
CA THR A 59 -32.58 6.56 33.49
C THR A 59 -32.12 6.62 32.03
N ASP A 60 -31.08 7.38 31.72
CA ASP A 60 -30.51 7.47 30.37
C ASP A 60 -29.08 6.94 30.35
N SER A 61 -28.94 5.68 29.98
CA SER A 61 -27.64 5.01 29.93
C SER A 61 -26.66 5.59 28.87
N SER A 62 -27.14 6.49 28.01
CA SER A 62 -26.29 7.19 27.04
C SER A 62 -25.53 8.36 27.66
N VAL A 63 -26.00 8.90 28.81
CA VAL A 63 -25.38 10.01 29.51
C VAL A 63 -24.39 9.48 30.56
N ARG A 64 -23.12 9.35 30.13
CA ARG A 64 -21.98 9.00 30.98
C ARG A 64 -20.84 9.97 30.71
N ASP A 65 -20.33 10.60 31.76
CA ASP A 65 -19.20 11.51 31.65
C ASP A 65 -18.29 11.42 32.86
N ALA A 66 -17.03 11.81 32.73
CA ALA A 66 -16.05 11.78 33.81
C ALA A 66 -15.08 12.94 33.70
N ILE A 67 -14.63 13.45 34.85
CA ILE A 67 -13.69 14.55 34.96
C ILE A 67 -12.67 14.28 36.05
N LEU A 68 -11.45 14.80 35.87
CA LEU A 68 -10.42 14.79 36.92
C LEU A 68 -10.48 16.10 37.72
N THR A 69 -10.24 16.02 39.02
CA THR A 69 -10.06 17.22 39.87
C THR A 69 -8.70 17.86 39.56
N ASP A 70 -8.59 19.16 39.75
CA ASP A 70 -7.35 19.92 39.68
C ASP A 70 -6.43 19.65 40.91
N GLU A 71 -5.30 20.35 41.00
CA GLU A 71 -4.35 20.24 42.12
C GLU A 71 -4.95 20.56 43.49
N ASN A 72 -6.04 21.30 43.53
CA ASN A 72 -6.77 21.67 44.73
C ASN A 72 -8.03 20.81 44.97
N GLY A 73 -8.21 19.75 44.18
CA GLY A 73 -9.38 18.86 44.29
C GLY A 73 -10.65 19.41 43.67
N LYS A 74 -10.61 20.54 42.93
CA LYS A 74 -11.80 21.16 42.29
C LYS A 74 -12.06 20.63 40.91
N TYR A 75 -13.35 20.59 40.50
CA TYR A 75 -13.76 20.21 39.15
C TYR A 75 -15.02 20.96 38.71
N SER A 76 -15.27 21.02 37.41
CA SER A 76 -16.47 21.53 36.80
C SER A 76 -16.84 20.75 35.55
N ILE A 77 -18.08 20.27 35.46
CA ILE A 77 -18.59 19.44 34.38
C ILE A 77 -20.00 19.88 33.96
N SER A 78 -20.32 19.80 32.68
CA SER A 78 -21.60 20.19 32.13
C SER A 78 -22.44 18.96 31.78
N LEU A 79 -23.51 18.71 32.56
CA LEU A 79 -24.36 17.50 32.43
C LEU A 79 -25.85 17.90 32.33
N PRO A 80 -26.73 17.09 31.69
CA PRO A 80 -28.17 17.27 31.75
C PRO A 80 -28.71 17.19 33.22
N SER A 81 -29.86 17.79 33.48
CA SER A 81 -30.54 17.59 34.77
C SER A 81 -30.99 16.15 34.94
N GLY A 82 -30.86 15.58 36.13
CA GLY A 82 -31.28 14.21 36.41
C GLY A 82 -30.61 13.57 37.61
N GLU A 83 -30.97 12.32 37.91
CA GLU A 83 -30.32 11.50 38.94
C GLU A 83 -29.09 10.77 38.38
N TYR A 84 -27.98 10.87 39.09
CA TYR A 84 -26.70 10.25 38.71
C TYR A 84 -26.17 9.28 39.76
N SER A 85 -25.66 8.16 39.34
CA SER A 85 -24.75 7.34 40.13
C SER A 85 -23.34 7.88 39.92
N ILE A 86 -22.68 8.32 40.97
CA ILE A 86 -21.39 8.99 40.97
C ILE A 86 -20.35 8.06 41.58
N SER A 87 -19.25 7.81 40.87
CA SER A 87 -18.10 7.04 41.36
C SER A 87 -16.87 7.93 41.42
N ILE A 88 -16.19 7.97 42.57
CA ILE A 88 -14.98 8.75 42.78
C ILE A 88 -13.85 7.81 43.14
N GLU A 89 -12.73 7.93 42.38
CA GLU A 89 -11.53 7.09 42.51
C GLU A 89 -10.29 7.99 42.54
N ALA A 90 -9.42 7.78 43.54
CA ALA A 90 -8.14 8.46 43.64
C ALA A 90 -7.08 7.50 44.24
N ILE A 91 -5.81 7.70 43.90
CA ILE A 91 -4.69 6.91 44.41
C ILE A 91 -4.66 7.08 45.95
N ASP A 92 -4.47 5.97 46.70
CA ASP A 92 -4.46 5.89 48.14
C ASP A 92 -5.79 6.16 48.82
N TYR A 93 -6.92 6.20 48.11
CA TYR A 93 -8.25 6.40 48.66
C TYR A 93 -9.20 5.25 48.33
N LYS A 94 -10.12 4.92 49.26
CA LYS A 94 -11.16 3.94 49.00
C LYS A 94 -12.11 4.47 47.95
N LYS A 95 -12.50 3.63 46.96
CA LYS A 95 -13.52 3.94 45.98
C LYS A 95 -14.79 4.38 46.68
N TYR A 96 -15.27 5.59 46.37
CA TYR A 96 -16.49 6.15 46.91
C TYR A 96 -17.58 6.18 45.84
N THR A 97 -18.75 5.62 46.17
CA THR A 97 -19.89 5.62 45.24
C THR A 97 -21.09 6.20 45.92
N THR A 98 -21.82 7.12 45.28
CA THR A 98 -23.01 7.76 45.80
C THR A 98 -24.02 8.01 44.68
N GLN A 99 -25.27 8.33 45.08
CA GLN A 99 -26.31 8.80 44.16
C GLN A 99 -26.69 10.23 44.48
N ARG A 100 -26.81 11.08 43.44
CA ARG A 100 -27.22 12.49 43.62
C ARG A 100 -28.04 12.98 42.44
N ALA A 101 -29.08 13.74 42.71
CA ALA A 101 -29.83 14.44 41.67
C ALA A 101 -29.28 15.86 41.51
N PHE A 102 -29.12 16.26 40.23
CA PHE A 102 -28.74 17.62 39.85
C PHE A 102 -29.89 18.31 39.11
N SER A 103 -30.17 19.55 39.51
CA SER A 103 -31.21 20.41 38.94
C SER A 103 -30.71 21.86 38.92
N LEU A 104 -31.45 22.78 38.28
CA LEU A 104 -31.15 24.23 38.26
C LEU A 104 -30.99 24.82 39.66
N GLN A 105 -31.63 24.22 40.68
CA GLN A 105 -31.53 24.66 42.07
C GLN A 105 -30.47 23.93 42.90
N SER A 106 -29.84 22.85 42.36
CA SER A 106 -28.89 22.01 43.07
C SER A 106 -27.78 21.55 42.15
N THR A 107 -26.72 22.36 42.05
CA THR A 107 -25.52 22.10 41.20
C THR A 107 -24.26 21.79 42.02
N ASN A 108 -24.39 21.63 43.35
CA ASN A 108 -23.27 21.38 44.26
C ASN A 108 -22.77 19.95 44.12
N GLY A 109 -21.53 19.80 43.67
CA GLY A 109 -20.80 18.52 43.44
C GLY A 109 -19.69 18.22 44.45
N ASN A 110 -19.78 18.70 45.69
CA ASN A 110 -18.78 18.43 46.72
C ASN A 110 -18.88 17.01 47.27
N PHE A 111 -17.73 16.33 47.38
CA PHE A 111 -17.62 14.95 47.87
C PHE A 111 -16.45 14.81 48.84
N LYS A 112 -16.62 13.93 49.85
CA LYS A 112 -15.59 13.62 50.84
C LYS A 112 -15.25 12.15 50.77
N ILE A 113 -13.97 11.80 50.55
CA ILE A 113 -13.49 10.44 50.38
C ILE A 113 -12.49 10.04 51.49
N GLN A 114 -12.45 8.75 51.82
CA GLN A 114 -11.61 8.22 52.87
C GLN A 114 -10.28 7.66 52.32
N LYS A 115 -9.18 7.95 53.02
CA LYS A 115 -7.87 7.33 52.70
C LYS A 115 -7.91 5.84 53.03
N GLU A 116 -7.28 5.03 52.24
CA GLU A 116 -7.14 3.61 52.48
C GLU A 116 -6.07 3.40 53.59
N GLU A 117 -6.45 2.84 54.73
CA GLU A 117 -5.47 2.47 55.77
C GLU A 117 -4.64 1.29 55.26
N SER A 118 -3.32 1.45 55.27
CA SER A 118 -2.38 0.42 54.81
C SER A 118 -2.54 -0.86 55.62
N ALA A 119 -3.27 -1.81 55.07
CA ALA A 119 -3.22 -3.20 55.53
C ALA A 119 -2.01 -3.88 54.83
N THR A 120 -1.13 -4.40 55.67
CA THR A 120 0.00 -5.25 55.30
C THR A 120 -0.31 -6.24 54.16
N LEU A 121 0.54 -6.18 53.15
CA LEU A 121 0.80 -7.14 52.08
C LEU A 121 0.06 -8.49 52.17
N SER A 122 -1.05 -8.65 51.44
CA SER A 122 -1.39 -9.90 50.75
C SER A 122 -2.63 -9.65 49.88
N SER A 123 -2.51 -9.99 48.59
CA SER A 123 -3.49 -9.92 47.50
C SER A 123 -3.55 -8.60 46.73
N THR A 124 -2.75 -8.49 45.72
CA THR A 124 -2.93 -7.60 44.57
C THR A 124 -4.22 -7.97 43.82
N LYS A 125 -5.33 -7.31 44.18
CA LYS A 125 -6.45 -7.19 43.25
C LYS A 125 -6.04 -6.21 42.17
N ASN A 126 -5.90 -6.71 40.93
CA ASN A 126 -5.77 -5.88 39.76
C ASN A 126 -6.90 -4.83 39.74
N ILE A 127 -6.56 -3.59 40.01
CA ILE A 127 -7.38 -2.45 39.65
C ILE A 127 -7.21 -2.33 38.15
N GLU A 128 -8.26 -2.61 37.37
CA GLU A 128 -8.32 -2.20 35.98
C GLU A 128 -8.27 -0.67 35.94
N GLY A 129 -7.07 -0.13 36.09
CA GLY A 129 -6.81 1.26 35.81
C GLY A 129 -7.17 1.50 34.36
N VAL A 130 -8.07 2.46 34.09
CA VAL A 130 -8.18 3.10 32.79
C VAL A 130 -6.82 3.74 32.53
N THR A 131 -5.91 2.95 32.03
CA THR A 131 -4.69 3.46 31.41
C THR A 131 -5.19 4.23 30.19
N ILE A 132 -5.30 5.57 30.30
CA ILE A 132 -5.16 6.42 29.14
C ILE A 132 -3.73 6.15 28.66
N VAL A 133 -3.53 5.08 27.93
CA VAL A 133 -2.41 4.96 27.03
C VAL A 133 -2.70 6.06 26.03
N ALA A 134 -2.10 7.23 26.26
CA ALA A 134 -1.74 8.08 25.16
C ALA A 134 -0.95 7.13 24.27
N SER A 135 -1.62 6.47 23.31
CA SER A 135 -0.99 5.75 22.27
C SER A 135 -0.07 6.78 21.64
N SER A 136 1.22 6.70 21.91
CA SER A 136 2.16 7.44 21.12
C SER A 136 1.88 6.91 19.71
N ASN A 137 1.17 7.69 18.90
CA ASN A 137 0.90 7.38 17.51
C ASN A 137 2.26 7.40 16.82
N LYS A 138 2.94 6.26 16.91
CA LYS A 138 4.20 6.05 16.20
C LYS A 138 3.81 5.80 14.76
N ALA A 139 4.27 6.66 13.89
CA ALA A 139 4.10 6.49 12.44
C ALA A 139 4.61 5.12 11.95
N TYR A 140 5.53 4.52 12.69
CA TYR A 140 6.19 3.28 12.34
C TYR A 140 6.42 2.41 13.58
N LYS A 141 6.05 1.12 13.49
CA LYS A 141 6.23 0.11 14.55
C LYS A 141 6.84 -1.15 13.93
N VAL A 142 7.80 -1.77 14.63
CA VAL A 142 8.38 -3.07 14.25
C VAL A 142 7.72 -4.16 15.10
N GLU A 143 7.22 -5.22 14.45
CA GLU A 143 6.71 -6.44 15.05
C GLU A 143 7.60 -7.63 14.61
N LEU A 144 7.43 -8.82 15.17
CA LEU A 144 8.31 -9.96 14.92
C LEU A 144 8.38 -10.34 13.43
N ASP A 145 7.24 -10.33 12.76
CA ASP A 145 7.06 -10.79 11.38
C ASP A 145 6.74 -9.66 10.40
N LYS A 146 6.56 -8.43 10.88
CA LYS A 146 6.15 -7.30 10.03
C LYS A 146 6.53 -5.95 10.62
N LYS A 147 6.55 -4.95 9.76
CA LYS A 147 6.67 -3.53 10.10
C LYS A 147 5.33 -2.87 9.80
N VAL A 148 4.83 -2.02 10.69
CA VAL A 148 3.51 -1.37 10.56
C VAL A 148 3.71 0.13 10.42
N TYR A 149 3.14 0.70 9.37
CA TYR A 149 3.14 2.13 9.07
C TYR A 149 1.73 2.70 9.15
N ASP A 150 1.57 3.81 9.90
CA ASP A 150 0.30 4.53 10.03
C ASP A 150 0.35 5.85 9.23
N PRO A 151 -0.33 5.90 8.06
CA PRO A 151 -0.32 7.09 7.22
C PRO A 151 -1.08 8.29 7.82
N SER A 152 -1.89 8.09 8.85
CA SER A 152 -2.63 9.19 9.48
C SER A 152 -1.72 10.22 10.15
N THR A 153 -0.50 9.82 10.48
CA THR A 153 0.53 10.66 11.10
C THR A 153 1.44 11.35 10.10
N ASP A 154 1.33 10.98 8.81
CA ASP A 154 2.15 11.52 7.73
C ASP A 154 1.44 12.69 7.03
N VAL A 155 2.15 13.81 6.92
CA VAL A 155 1.66 15.02 6.28
C VAL A 155 1.56 14.87 4.76
N LEU A 156 2.57 14.24 4.16
CA LEU A 156 2.68 14.07 2.70
C LEU A 156 1.66 13.09 2.11
N SER A 157 1.14 12.17 2.93
CA SER A 157 0.14 11.21 2.48
C SER A 157 -1.28 11.80 2.37
N LYS A 158 -1.54 12.95 2.99
CA LYS A 158 -2.88 13.54 3.02
C LYS A 158 -3.28 14.14 1.69
N GLY A 159 -4.52 13.88 1.27
CA GLY A 159 -5.02 14.29 -0.04
C GLY A 159 -4.45 13.50 -1.21
N GLY A 160 -3.58 12.52 -0.95
CA GLY A 160 -2.98 11.61 -1.91
C GLY A 160 -3.77 10.32 -2.10
N ASN A 161 -3.11 9.33 -2.67
CA ASN A 161 -3.61 7.98 -2.92
C ASN A 161 -2.64 6.94 -2.32
N LEU A 162 -2.91 5.64 -2.51
CA LEU A 162 -2.05 4.58 -1.97
C LEU A 162 -0.62 4.67 -2.51
N GLN A 163 -0.40 5.07 -3.76
CA GLN A 163 0.95 5.26 -4.32
C GLN A 163 1.72 6.33 -3.54
N ASP A 164 1.07 7.44 -3.21
CA ASP A 164 1.67 8.52 -2.42
C ASP A 164 1.98 8.05 -1.00
N VAL A 165 1.08 7.26 -0.39
CA VAL A 165 1.31 6.65 0.92
C VAL A 165 2.48 5.69 0.88
N LEU A 166 2.54 4.78 -0.11
CA LEU A 166 3.62 3.80 -0.26
C LEU A 166 4.98 4.47 -0.47
N SER A 167 5.00 5.61 -1.15
CA SER A 167 6.22 6.42 -1.29
C SER A 167 6.77 6.93 0.05
N ASN A 168 5.98 6.90 1.12
CA ASN A 168 6.36 7.31 2.47
C ASN A 168 6.61 6.13 3.41
N VAL A 169 6.29 4.90 2.99
CA VAL A 169 6.47 3.69 3.81
C VAL A 169 7.93 3.29 3.89
N PRO A 170 8.51 3.12 5.08
CA PRO A 170 9.88 2.62 5.24
C PRO A 170 10.10 1.24 4.60
N SER A 171 11.27 1.01 4.00
CA SER A 171 11.65 -0.20 3.25
C SER A 171 10.88 -0.43 1.94
N VAL A 172 9.96 0.47 1.56
CA VAL A 172 9.24 0.46 0.30
C VAL A 172 9.75 1.58 -0.60
N ASP A 173 9.87 1.30 -1.87
CA ASP A 173 10.29 2.25 -2.89
C ASP A 173 9.24 2.27 -4.01
N VAL A 174 8.89 3.45 -4.46
CA VAL A 174 7.96 3.65 -5.57
C VAL A 174 8.72 4.39 -6.65
N ASP A 175 8.99 3.67 -7.73
CA ASP A 175 9.69 4.21 -8.90
C ASP A 175 8.87 5.31 -9.58
N ILE A 176 9.50 6.00 -10.52
CA ILE A 176 8.87 7.11 -11.25
C ILE A 176 7.67 6.67 -12.09
N ASP A 177 7.66 5.43 -12.56
CA ASP A 177 6.55 4.80 -13.29
C ASP A 177 5.46 4.25 -12.38
N GLY A 178 5.60 4.40 -11.04
CA GLY A 178 4.68 3.87 -10.05
C GLY A 178 4.94 2.41 -9.68
N THR A 179 5.99 1.79 -10.20
CA THR A 179 6.38 0.43 -9.82
C THR A 179 6.84 0.43 -8.36
N VAL A 180 6.19 -0.39 -7.54
CA VAL A 180 6.55 -0.56 -6.12
C VAL A 180 7.60 -1.65 -5.99
N SER A 181 8.65 -1.36 -5.25
CA SER A 181 9.71 -2.32 -4.96
C SER A 181 10.10 -2.31 -3.47
N MET A 182 10.62 -3.43 -2.99
CA MET A 182 11.23 -3.56 -1.66
C MET A 182 12.65 -4.06 -1.83
N ARG A 183 13.63 -3.35 -1.21
CA ARG A 183 15.06 -3.68 -1.37
C ARG A 183 15.49 -3.84 -2.84
N GLY A 184 14.92 -3.00 -3.72
CA GLY A 184 15.22 -3.00 -5.16
C GLY A 184 14.72 -4.23 -5.92
N ASN A 185 13.73 -4.95 -5.40
CA ASN A 185 12.99 -6.02 -6.06
C ASN A 185 11.52 -5.59 -6.20
N SER A 186 10.98 -5.59 -7.42
CA SER A 186 9.61 -5.19 -7.73
C SER A 186 8.58 -6.31 -7.64
N ASN A 187 9.00 -7.55 -7.38
CA ASN A 187 8.09 -8.67 -7.20
C ASN A 187 7.46 -8.64 -5.79
N VAL A 188 6.61 -7.66 -5.54
CA VAL A 188 5.88 -7.42 -4.29
C VAL A 188 4.47 -7.99 -4.42
N THR A 189 4.03 -8.76 -3.43
CA THR A 189 2.63 -9.19 -3.32
C THR A 189 1.83 -8.15 -2.55
N PHE A 190 0.68 -7.73 -3.12
CA PHE A 190 -0.23 -6.78 -2.49
C PHE A 190 -1.46 -7.49 -1.94
N LEU A 191 -1.81 -7.15 -0.70
CA LEU A 191 -3.02 -7.62 -0.06
C LEU A 191 -3.87 -6.42 0.41
N ILE A 192 -5.18 -6.55 0.34
CA ILE A 192 -6.12 -5.64 1.01
C ILE A 192 -6.82 -6.43 2.11
N ASN A 193 -6.68 -5.94 3.36
CA ASN A 193 -7.23 -6.62 4.55
C ASN A 193 -6.82 -8.11 4.66
N GLY A 194 -5.58 -8.43 4.23
CA GLY A 194 -5.03 -9.79 4.26
C GLY A 194 -5.44 -10.68 3.08
N LYS A 195 -6.15 -10.17 2.08
CA LYS A 195 -6.61 -10.92 0.90
C LYS A 195 -6.03 -10.31 -0.38
N PRO A 196 -5.69 -11.11 -1.40
CA PRO A 196 -5.39 -10.59 -2.73
C PRO A 196 -6.56 -9.76 -3.25
N SER A 197 -6.27 -8.71 -3.99
CA SER A 197 -7.31 -7.80 -4.47
C SER A 197 -7.26 -7.64 -5.98
N ALA A 198 -8.42 -7.67 -6.61
CA ALA A 198 -8.60 -7.33 -8.02
C ALA A 198 -8.12 -5.92 -8.38
N LEU A 199 -8.12 -5.00 -7.40
CA LEU A 199 -7.56 -3.66 -7.58
C LEU A 199 -6.05 -3.66 -7.80
N LEU A 200 -5.33 -4.63 -7.25
CA LEU A 200 -3.87 -4.67 -7.17
C LEU A 200 -3.32 -5.95 -7.84
N GLY A 201 -4.09 -6.54 -8.76
CA GLY A 201 -3.75 -7.78 -9.45
C GLY A 201 -2.39 -7.72 -10.15
N ILE A 202 -1.85 -8.91 -10.46
CA ILE A 202 -0.47 -9.14 -10.92
C ILE A 202 -0.11 -8.32 -12.16
N ASP A 203 -1.09 -8.06 -13.04
CA ASP A 203 -0.90 -7.32 -14.30
C ASP A 203 -1.44 -5.88 -14.25
N SER A 204 -1.98 -5.44 -13.10
CA SER A 204 -2.46 -4.06 -12.92
C SER A 204 -1.27 -3.14 -12.64
N GLY A 205 -0.92 -2.29 -13.61
CA GLY A 205 0.15 -1.32 -13.46
C GLY A 205 -0.13 -0.25 -12.36
N SER A 206 0.71 0.77 -12.31
CA SER A 206 0.66 1.90 -11.35
C SER A 206 -0.72 2.54 -11.15
N ASN A 207 -1.61 2.43 -12.13
CA ASN A 207 -2.97 2.98 -12.10
C ASN A 207 -3.83 2.39 -10.98
N ALA A 208 -3.62 1.13 -10.59
CA ALA A 208 -4.38 0.47 -9.54
C ALA A 208 -4.10 1.06 -8.15
N LEU A 209 -2.85 1.42 -7.86
CA LEU A 209 -2.45 2.04 -6.60
C LEU A 209 -3.07 3.42 -6.42
N GLN A 210 -3.24 4.15 -7.51
CA GLN A 210 -3.82 5.49 -7.50
C GLN A 210 -5.33 5.49 -7.23
N ALA A 211 -5.99 4.34 -7.37
CA ALA A 211 -7.43 4.22 -7.15
C ALA A 211 -7.83 4.16 -5.67
N ILE A 212 -6.91 3.87 -4.76
CA ILE A 212 -7.18 3.80 -3.33
C ILE A 212 -6.78 5.12 -2.68
N PRO A 213 -7.72 5.94 -2.21
CA PRO A 213 -7.43 7.18 -1.52
C PRO A 213 -6.67 6.96 -0.20
N ALA A 214 -5.73 7.82 0.11
CA ALA A 214 -4.90 7.72 1.31
C ALA A 214 -5.72 7.78 2.62
N ASP A 215 -6.82 8.54 2.61
CA ASP A 215 -7.71 8.70 3.75
C ASP A 215 -8.50 7.43 4.11
N GLN A 216 -8.63 6.49 3.17
CA GLN A 216 -9.25 5.17 3.39
C GLN A 216 -8.31 4.16 4.06
N ILE A 217 -7.03 4.45 4.15
CA ILE A 217 -6.02 3.53 4.69
C ILE A 217 -5.92 3.72 6.22
N GLU A 218 -6.06 2.63 6.97
CA GLU A 218 -5.80 2.60 8.41
C GLU A 218 -4.31 2.46 8.71
N ARG A 219 -3.67 1.46 8.06
CA ARG A 219 -2.23 1.18 8.17
C ARG A 219 -1.74 0.33 7.01
N ILE A 220 -0.43 0.33 6.79
CA ILE A 220 0.25 -0.57 5.87
C ILE A 220 1.17 -1.48 6.66
N GLU A 221 1.04 -2.79 6.43
CA GLU A 221 1.90 -3.81 7.01
C GLU A 221 2.93 -4.23 5.97
N VAL A 222 4.20 -4.02 6.28
CA VAL A 222 5.36 -4.36 5.42
C VAL A 222 5.98 -5.64 5.95
N ILE A 223 5.90 -6.71 5.17
CA ILE A 223 6.39 -8.03 5.52
C ILE A 223 7.53 -8.37 4.56
N THR A 224 8.75 -8.03 4.95
CA THR A 224 9.94 -8.21 4.10
C THR A 224 10.35 -9.67 3.94
N ASN A 225 10.05 -10.50 4.93
CA ASN A 225 10.33 -11.93 4.93
C ASN A 225 9.07 -12.69 5.40
N PRO A 226 8.13 -13.02 4.48
CA PRO A 226 6.86 -13.63 4.86
C PRO A 226 7.01 -15.08 5.33
N SER A 227 6.20 -15.45 6.34
CA SER A 227 6.13 -16.84 6.84
C SER A 227 5.35 -17.76 5.88
N SER A 228 5.36 -19.07 6.15
CA SER A 228 4.67 -20.09 5.35
C SER A 228 3.15 -19.90 5.26
N LYS A 229 2.53 -19.12 6.15
CA LYS A 229 1.11 -18.75 6.12
C LYS A 229 0.73 -17.93 4.88
N PHE A 230 1.69 -17.21 4.32
CA PHE A 230 1.50 -16.40 3.12
C PHE A 230 1.87 -17.21 1.87
N GLU A 231 1.29 -16.83 0.72
CA GLU A 231 1.69 -17.43 -0.56
C GLU A 231 3.20 -17.30 -0.80
N ALA A 232 3.77 -18.26 -1.52
CA ALA A 232 5.21 -18.27 -1.79
C ALA A 232 5.63 -17.21 -2.83
N SER A 233 4.71 -16.63 -3.59
CA SER A 233 4.96 -15.52 -4.51
C SER A 233 5.36 -14.23 -3.78
N GLY A 234 5.91 -13.25 -4.52
CA GLY A 234 6.39 -12.00 -3.93
C GLY A 234 7.78 -12.14 -3.30
N THR A 235 8.79 -12.37 -4.14
CA THR A 235 10.20 -12.50 -3.70
C THR A 235 10.77 -11.21 -3.09
N ALA A 236 10.07 -10.08 -3.21
CA ALA A 236 10.39 -8.83 -2.52
C ALA A 236 9.77 -8.75 -1.12
N GLY A 237 8.68 -9.48 -0.88
CA GLY A 237 7.86 -9.45 0.32
C GLY A 237 6.40 -9.12 0.04
N ILE A 238 5.65 -8.79 1.09
CA ILE A 238 4.21 -8.53 1.05
C ILE A 238 3.93 -7.13 1.60
N LEU A 239 3.04 -6.40 0.93
CA LEU A 239 2.42 -5.17 1.39
C LEU A 239 0.94 -5.43 1.65
N ASN A 240 0.54 -5.43 2.92
CA ASN A 240 -0.85 -5.62 3.31
C ASN A 240 -1.47 -4.28 3.69
N ILE A 241 -2.38 -3.80 2.87
CA ILE A 241 -3.09 -2.54 3.03
C ILE A 241 -4.33 -2.79 3.87
N ILE A 242 -4.37 -2.25 5.08
CA ILE A 242 -5.52 -2.35 5.96
C ILE A 242 -6.38 -1.11 5.80
N LEU A 243 -7.58 -1.30 5.30
CA LEU A 243 -8.56 -0.23 5.14
C LEU A 243 -9.29 0.06 6.47
N LYS A 244 -9.67 1.30 6.67
CA LYS A 244 -10.37 1.76 7.87
C LYS A 244 -11.73 1.07 8.03
N LYS A 245 -11.95 0.53 9.22
CA LYS A 245 -13.25 0.07 9.71
C LYS A 245 -13.62 0.87 10.95
N SER A 246 -14.87 1.27 11.07
CA SER A 246 -15.30 2.02 12.29
C SER A 246 -15.23 1.16 13.54
N LYS A 247 -14.65 1.76 14.58
CA LYS A 247 -14.63 1.19 15.94
C LYS A 247 -15.64 1.87 16.86
N SER A 248 -16.35 2.92 16.38
CA SER A 248 -17.29 3.70 17.18
C SER A 248 -18.73 3.24 16.96
N LYS A 249 -19.56 3.20 18.02
CA LYS A 249 -21.02 3.02 17.92
C LYS A 249 -21.65 4.16 17.15
N GLY A 250 -22.78 3.90 16.50
CA GLY A 250 -23.52 4.88 15.73
C GLY A 250 -22.89 5.16 14.37
N PHE A 251 -23.26 6.28 13.79
CA PHE A 251 -22.84 6.69 12.45
C PHE A 251 -21.61 7.59 12.52
N ASN A 252 -20.59 7.27 11.75
CA ASN A 252 -19.34 8.01 11.68
C ASN A 252 -18.88 8.13 10.23
N GLY A 253 -18.19 9.20 9.90
CA GLY A 253 -17.69 9.34 8.57
C GLY A 253 -16.71 10.47 8.35
N SER A 254 -16.19 10.53 7.11
CA SER A 254 -15.40 11.65 6.62
C SER A 254 -15.68 11.91 5.14
N VAL A 255 -15.55 13.16 4.75
CA VAL A 255 -15.54 13.59 3.34
C VAL A 255 -14.26 14.36 3.11
N GLU A 256 -13.59 14.08 1.99
CA GLU A 256 -12.38 14.77 1.56
C GLU A 256 -12.51 15.23 0.11
N GLY A 257 -12.28 16.53 -0.12
CA GLY A 257 -12.10 17.12 -1.45
C GLY A 257 -10.64 17.46 -1.66
N ALA A 258 -10.10 17.20 -2.87
CA ALA A 258 -8.75 17.58 -3.26
C ALA A 258 -8.72 18.18 -4.66
N LEU A 259 -7.85 19.19 -4.84
CA LEU A 259 -7.57 19.86 -6.10
C LEU A 259 -6.06 19.90 -6.31
N GLY A 260 -5.60 19.80 -7.54
CA GLY A 260 -4.17 19.80 -7.82
C GLY A 260 -3.78 20.37 -9.17
N TYR A 261 -2.49 20.59 -9.29
CA TYR A 261 -1.74 20.86 -10.52
C TYR A 261 -0.72 19.70 -10.70
N LEU A 262 -0.63 18.99 -11.77
CA LEU A 262 -1.45 19.05 -12.99
C LEU A 262 -2.94 18.93 -12.66
N PRO A 263 -3.88 19.38 -13.59
CA PRO A 263 -5.30 19.40 -13.26
C PRO A 263 -5.75 18.09 -12.63
N MET A 264 -6.13 18.16 -11.36
CA MET A 264 -6.64 17.03 -10.59
C MET A 264 -7.77 17.52 -9.70
N SER A 265 -8.88 16.80 -9.69
CA SER A 265 -9.96 16.99 -8.73
C SER A 265 -10.48 15.64 -8.25
N ARG A 266 -10.73 15.53 -6.94
CA ARG A 266 -11.19 14.29 -6.33
C ARG A 266 -12.10 14.56 -5.15
N LEU A 267 -13.13 13.73 -5.00
CA LEU A 267 -14.02 13.69 -3.85
C LEU A 267 -14.07 12.25 -3.31
N ASN A 268 -13.81 12.07 -2.03
CA ASN A 268 -13.86 10.79 -1.34
C ASN A 268 -14.74 10.86 -0.11
N THR A 269 -15.41 9.76 0.20
CA THR A 269 -16.30 9.62 1.35
C THR A 269 -16.05 8.28 2.02
N ASN A 270 -15.93 8.31 3.34
CA ASN A 270 -15.88 7.13 4.20
C ASN A 270 -17.04 7.21 5.19
N LEU A 271 -17.90 6.20 5.17
CA LEU A 271 -19.03 6.07 6.07
C LEU A 271 -18.94 4.75 6.82
N SER A 272 -19.40 4.74 8.04
CA SER A 272 -19.52 3.52 8.82
C SER A 272 -20.61 3.63 9.86
N TRP A 273 -21.33 2.55 10.05
CA TRP A 273 -22.39 2.44 11.02
C TRP A 273 -22.22 1.15 11.82
N LYS A 274 -22.29 1.29 13.14
CA LYS A 274 -22.21 0.15 14.05
C LYS A 274 -23.38 0.20 15.03
N GLN A 275 -24.18 -0.87 15.04
CA GLN A 275 -25.27 -1.08 15.97
C GLN A 275 -25.26 -2.54 16.47
N GLY A 276 -25.08 -2.74 17.76
CA GLY A 276 -24.99 -4.08 18.34
C GLY A 276 -23.90 -4.92 17.66
N ASN A 277 -24.30 -6.08 17.16
CA ASN A 277 -23.44 -7.06 16.49
C ASN A 277 -23.24 -6.79 14.99
N PHE A 278 -23.84 -5.74 14.44
CA PHE A 278 -23.76 -5.38 13.04
C PHE A 278 -22.85 -4.17 12.82
N ILE A 279 -21.91 -4.30 11.86
CA ILE A 279 -21.06 -3.22 11.40
C ILE A 279 -21.21 -3.15 9.89
N TRP A 280 -21.59 -1.97 9.38
CA TRP A 280 -21.56 -1.67 7.97
C TRP A 280 -20.53 -0.58 7.68
N TYR A 281 -19.90 -0.63 6.51
CA TYR A 281 -19.04 0.44 6.02
C TYR A 281 -19.23 0.66 4.52
N LEU A 282 -18.97 1.90 4.10
CA LEU A 282 -18.91 2.30 2.70
C LEU A 282 -17.73 3.26 2.53
N ASN A 283 -16.84 2.93 1.60
CA ASN A 283 -15.77 3.79 1.14
C ASN A 283 -15.98 4.03 -0.35
N GLY A 284 -16.16 5.27 -0.76
CA GLY A 284 -16.45 5.59 -2.14
C GLY A 284 -15.87 6.92 -2.54
N GLY A 285 -15.65 7.08 -3.83
CA GLY A 285 -15.16 8.33 -4.34
C GLY A 285 -14.97 8.30 -5.83
N GLY A 286 -14.62 9.46 -6.36
CA GLY A 286 -14.29 9.61 -7.75
C GLY A 286 -13.50 10.88 -8.00
N GLY A 287 -12.88 10.93 -9.14
CA GLY A 287 -12.08 12.08 -9.52
C GLY A 287 -11.57 12.00 -10.94
N GLN A 288 -10.98 13.10 -11.34
CA GLN A 288 -10.26 13.21 -12.61
C GLN A 288 -8.84 13.71 -12.35
N SER A 289 -7.90 13.26 -13.17
CA SER A 289 -6.51 13.70 -13.10
C SER A 289 -5.85 13.66 -14.47
N ARG A 290 -4.98 14.64 -14.71
CA ARG A 290 -4.09 14.66 -15.85
C ARG A 290 -2.71 14.23 -15.44
N ARG A 291 -2.06 13.41 -16.26
CA ARG A 291 -0.64 13.08 -16.16
C ARG A 291 0.04 13.50 -17.44
N GLU A 292 1.22 14.06 -17.30
CA GLU A 292 2.08 14.43 -18.42
C GLU A 292 3.47 13.86 -18.13
N HIS A 293 4.10 13.26 -19.12
CA HIS A 293 5.48 12.82 -18.99
C HIS A 293 6.22 13.00 -20.32
N THR A 294 7.51 13.24 -20.19
CA THR A 294 8.42 13.34 -21.33
C THR A 294 9.42 12.20 -21.26
N ARG A 295 9.68 11.61 -22.42
CA ARG A 295 10.72 10.60 -22.59
C ARG A 295 11.59 10.95 -23.78
N GLU A 296 12.89 10.86 -23.60
CA GLU A 296 13.87 11.03 -24.66
C GLU A 296 14.73 9.77 -24.76
N ASN A 297 14.96 9.30 -25.98
CA ASN A 297 15.91 8.25 -26.28
C ASN A 297 16.84 8.72 -27.37
N ASN A 298 18.14 8.55 -27.15
CA ASN A 298 19.16 8.71 -28.17
C ASN A 298 19.81 7.35 -28.38
N THR A 299 19.67 6.80 -29.60
CA THR A 299 20.20 5.46 -29.94
C THR A 299 21.20 5.61 -31.06
N ARG A 300 22.43 5.15 -30.83
CA ARG A 300 23.47 5.03 -31.84
C ARG A 300 23.57 3.59 -32.28
N TYR A 301 23.55 3.34 -33.59
CA TYR A 301 23.69 2.03 -34.19
C TYR A 301 25.08 1.89 -34.83
N PHE A 302 25.66 0.72 -34.67
CA PHE A 302 27.00 0.39 -35.12
C PHE A 302 27.01 -0.75 -36.16
N ASP A 303 28.00 -0.77 -36.97
CA ASP A 303 28.37 -1.93 -37.79
C ASP A 303 29.30 -2.91 -37.02
N ALA A 304 29.70 -3.99 -37.66
CA ALA A 304 30.60 -4.99 -37.08
C ALA A 304 31.99 -4.44 -36.69
N HIS A 305 32.39 -3.28 -37.22
CA HIS A 305 33.64 -2.58 -36.91
C HIS A 305 33.48 -1.48 -35.84
N ASN A 306 32.33 -1.41 -35.17
CA ASN A 306 31.97 -0.35 -34.21
C ASN A 306 31.90 1.07 -34.80
N ILE A 307 31.71 1.18 -36.13
CA ILE A 307 31.51 2.48 -36.78
C ILE A 307 30.01 2.85 -36.68
N THR A 308 29.70 4.07 -36.24
CA THR A 308 28.33 4.55 -36.20
C THR A 308 27.73 4.63 -37.59
N THR A 309 26.70 3.84 -37.85
CA THR A 309 25.95 3.82 -39.10
C THR A 309 24.77 4.77 -39.11
N SER A 310 24.11 4.95 -37.96
CA SER A 310 23.04 5.91 -37.82
C SER A 310 22.84 6.28 -36.35
N THR A 311 22.22 7.43 -36.15
CA THR A 311 21.70 7.89 -34.84
C THR A 311 20.23 8.14 -34.95
N LEU A 312 19.45 7.64 -33.97
CA LEU A 312 18.02 7.84 -33.87
C LEU A 312 17.72 8.63 -32.58
N ASN A 313 17.34 9.86 -32.73
CA ASN A 313 16.83 10.69 -31.65
C ASN A 313 15.30 10.52 -31.58
N GLN A 314 14.77 10.23 -30.41
CA GLN A 314 13.35 10.07 -30.15
C GLN A 314 12.94 10.96 -28.98
N THR A 315 11.94 11.78 -29.17
CA THR A 315 11.27 12.54 -28.10
C THR A 315 9.81 12.12 -28.04
N THR A 316 9.32 11.79 -26.87
CA THR A 316 7.92 11.40 -26.63
C THR A 316 7.30 12.36 -25.63
N ASP A 317 6.22 13.00 -26.02
CA ASP A 317 5.35 13.76 -25.15
C ASP A 317 4.05 12.98 -24.94
N ASN A 318 3.82 12.58 -23.70
CA ASN A 318 2.63 11.84 -23.29
C ASN A 318 1.73 12.70 -22.42
N ARG A 319 0.45 12.68 -22.71
CA ARG A 319 -0.60 13.22 -21.87
C ARG A 319 -1.71 12.20 -21.71
N ASN A 320 -2.12 11.96 -20.46
CA ASN A 320 -3.19 11.04 -20.11
C ASN A 320 -4.18 11.72 -19.17
N ASP A 321 -5.43 11.87 -19.60
CA ASP A 321 -6.56 12.39 -18.84
C ASP A 321 -7.39 11.21 -18.34
N GLY A 322 -7.40 10.96 -17.04
CA GLY A 322 -8.07 9.82 -16.41
C GLY A 322 -9.25 10.25 -15.53
N LYS A 323 -10.36 9.53 -15.60
CA LYS A 323 -11.49 9.60 -14.68
C LYS A 323 -11.61 8.26 -13.98
N ASN A 324 -11.72 8.26 -12.66
CA ASN A 324 -11.87 7.04 -11.88
C ASN A 324 -12.99 7.16 -10.85
N TYR A 325 -13.69 6.06 -10.62
CA TYR A 325 -14.74 5.92 -9.62
C TYR A 325 -14.52 4.62 -8.89
N ASN A 326 -14.65 4.63 -7.57
CA ASN A 326 -14.53 3.44 -6.75
C ASN A 326 -15.60 3.41 -5.68
N LEU A 327 -16.08 2.21 -5.40
CA LEU A 327 -17.02 1.93 -4.33
C LEU A 327 -16.60 0.62 -3.67
N ASN A 328 -16.37 0.66 -2.37
CA ASN A 328 -16.13 -0.51 -1.54
C ASN A 328 -17.10 -0.48 -0.36
N THR A 329 -17.95 -1.48 -0.26
CA THR A 329 -18.92 -1.61 0.83
C THR A 329 -18.91 -3.01 1.39
N GLY A 330 -19.28 -3.14 2.64
CA GLY A 330 -19.40 -4.45 3.26
C GLY A 330 -19.96 -4.38 4.66
N PHE A 331 -20.27 -5.56 5.19
CA PHE A 331 -20.72 -5.67 6.56
C PHE A 331 -20.04 -6.83 7.28
N THR A 332 -20.00 -6.72 8.58
CA THR A 332 -19.63 -7.77 9.52
C THR A 332 -20.82 -8.01 10.44
N LEU A 333 -21.25 -9.24 10.56
CA LEU A 333 -22.29 -9.68 11.47
C LEU A 333 -21.71 -10.69 12.47
N ASP A 334 -21.69 -10.32 13.74
CA ASP A 334 -21.36 -11.27 14.81
C ASP A 334 -22.62 -12.08 15.13
N ILE A 335 -22.72 -13.30 14.56
CA ILE A 335 -23.85 -14.22 14.78
C ILE A 335 -23.91 -14.66 16.25
N THR A 336 -22.72 -14.92 16.81
CA THR A 336 -22.53 -15.20 18.24
C THR A 336 -21.24 -14.49 18.69
N ASP A 337 -20.98 -14.48 20.00
CA ASP A 337 -19.70 -13.96 20.55
C ASP A 337 -18.45 -14.68 19.99
N LYS A 338 -18.65 -15.86 19.39
CA LYS A 338 -17.58 -16.70 18.85
C LYS A 338 -17.52 -16.74 17.33
N THR A 339 -18.61 -16.41 16.65
CA THR A 339 -18.72 -16.57 15.19
C THR A 339 -19.10 -15.26 14.53
N SER A 340 -18.30 -14.81 13.55
CA SER A 340 -18.59 -13.64 12.73
C SER A 340 -18.57 -13.98 11.24
N ILE A 341 -19.47 -13.39 10.50
CA ILE A 341 -19.52 -13.44 9.03
C ILE A 341 -19.16 -12.04 8.49
N ASN A 342 -18.38 -12.03 7.43
CA ASN A 342 -17.99 -10.84 6.69
C ASN A 342 -18.43 -10.99 5.23
N LEU A 343 -19.12 -10.01 4.69
CA LEU A 343 -19.42 -9.90 3.26
C LEU A 343 -18.94 -8.53 2.79
N SER A 344 -18.25 -8.48 1.66
CA SER A 344 -17.84 -7.21 1.05
C SER A 344 -17.88 -7.26 -0.47
N GLY A 345 -18.10 -6.10 -1.07
CA GLY A 345 -18.08 -5.91 -2.51
C GLY A 345 -17.29 -4.66 -2.87
N LEU A 346 -16.55 -4.75 -3.97
CA LEU A 346 -15.80 -3.66 -4.54
C LEU A 346 -16.16 -3.51 -6.01
N LEU A 347 -16.40 -2.27 -6.42
CA LEU A 347 -16.60 -1.86 -7.80
C LEU A 347 -15.67 -0.70 -8.10
N ARG A 348 -14.95 -0.79 -9.21
CA ARG A 348 -14.14 0.30 -9.75
C ARG A 348 -14.44 0.44 -11.22
N HIS A 349 -14.56 1.69 -11.68
CA HIS A 349 -14.64 2.02 -13.09
C HIS A 349 -13.65 3.13 -13.40
N MET A 350 -12.94 3.00 -14.52
CA MET A 350 -12.05 4.06 -14.98
C MET A 350 -12.14 4.25 -16.49
N ASN A 351 -12.01 5.50 -16.92
CA ASN A 351 -11.88 5.91 -18.30
C ASN A 351 -10.61 6.73 -18.44
N ASN A 352 -9.79 6.43 -19.43
CA ASN A 352 -8.55 7.12 -19.74
C ASN A 352 -8.58 7.59 -21.20
N GLU A 353 -8.20 8.84 -21.43
CA GLU A 353 -7.97 9.40 -22.75
C GLU A 353 -6.49 9.80 -22.83
N GLY A 354 -5.75 9.15 -23.71
CA GLY A 354 -4.32 9.34 -23.89
C GLY A 354 -3.99 10.01 -25.21
N ARG A 355 -2.93 10.81 -25.20
CA ARG A 355 -2.29 11.34 -26.38
C ARG A 355 -0.80 11.20 -26.24
N ASP A 356 -0.18 10.42 -27.13
CA ASP A 356 1.27 10.24 -27.23
C ASP A 356 1.73 10.79 -28.56
N SER A 357 2.65 11.77 -28.55
CA SER A 357 3.34 12.25 -29.72
C SER A 357 4.79 11.82 -29.64
N VAL A 358 5.23 11.04 -30.61
CA VAL A 358 6.61 10.57 -30.70
C VAL A 358 7.25 11.14 -31.93
N ASP A 359 8.26 11.98 -31.73
CA ASP A 359 9.07 12.58 -32.79
C ASP A 359 10.38 11.81 -32.90
N TYR A 360 10.71 11.41 -34.13
CA TYR A 360 11.94 10.72 -34.47
C TYR A 360 12.75 11.56 -35.44
N GLU A 361 14.02 11.69 -35.13
CA GLU A 361 15.02 12.24 -36.05
C GLU A 361 16.09 11.17 -36.30
N LYS A 362 16.16 10.65 -37.51
CA LYS A 362 17.19 9.71 -37.95
C LYS A 362 18.25 10.42 -38.71
N LEU A 363 19.50 10.29 -38.24
CA LEU A 363 20.69 10.85 -38.83
C LEU A 363 21.56 9.71 -39.36
N THR A 364 21.96 9.78 -40.63
CA THR A 364 22.96 8.92 -41.25
C THR A 364 24.11 9.79 -41.79
N SER A 365 25.19 9.22 -42.26
CA SER A 365 26.29 9.97 -42.90
C SER A 365 25.85 10.72 -44.15
N LEU A 366 24.75 10.32 -44.80
CA LEU A 366 24.32 10.85 -46.10
C LEU A 366 23.00 11.65 -46.00
N SER A 367 22.19 11.47 -44.99
CA SER A 367 20.84 12.05 -44.94
C SER A 367 20.31 12.21 -43.51
N SER A 368 19.31 13.11 -43.37
CA SER A 368 18.46 13.15 -42.21
C SER A 368 16.99 12.90 -42.60
N SER A 369 16.25 12.21 -41.77
CA SER A 369 14.80 12.04 -41.94
C SER A 369 14.10 12.32 -40.63
N TYR A 370 12.92 12.92 -40.73
CA TYR A 370 12.07 13.25 -39.62
C TYR A 370 10.76 12.48 -39.72
N SER A 371 10.33 11.82 -38.65
CA SER A 371 9.02 11.16 -38.59
C SER A 371 8.31 11.47 -37.28
N ASN A 372 6.99 11.59 -37.35
CA ASN A 372 6.12 11.77 -36.19
C ASN A 372 5.09 10.63 -36.14
N ARG A 373 4.89 10.11 -34.93
CA ARG A 373 3.89 9.10 -34.63
C ARG A 373 2.96 9.64 -33.55
N LEU A 374 1.71 9.95 -33.93
CA LEU A 374 0.68 10.43 -33.02
C LEU A 374 -0.28 9.30 -32.68
N SER A 375 -0.34 8.91 -31.41
CA SER A 375 -1.29 7.92 -30.87
C SER A 375 -2.37 8.62 -30.02
N LEU A 376 -3.62 8.37 -30.35
CA LEU A 376 -4.78 8.77 -29.55
C LEU A 376 -5.40 7.50 -28.95
N SER A 377 -5.42 7.41 -27.63
CA SER A 377 -5.92 6.22 -26.91
C SER A 377 -7.20 6.51 -26.13
N ASN A 378 -8.09 5.52 -26.08
CA ASN A 378 -9.27 5.53 -25.24
C ASN A 378 -9.36 4.18 -24.52
N GLY A 379 -9.12 4.21 -23.21
CA GLY A 379 -9.12 3.05 -22.34
C GLY A 379 -10.28 3.05 -21.37
N LYS A 380 -10.95 1.93 -21.19
CA LYS A 380 -11.99 1.71 -20.18
C LYS A 380 -11.62 0.50 -19.36
N GLY A 381 -11.74 0.62 -18.03
CA GLY A 381 -11.50 -0.49 -17.12
C GLY A 381 -12.61 -0.64 -16.10
N THR A 382 -13.07 -1.87 -15.88
CA THR A 382 -14.04 -2.18 -14.83
C THR A 382 -13.51 -3.34 -14.00
N SER A 383 -13.46 -3.15 -12.69
CA SER A 383 -13.04 -4.17 -11.72
C SER A 383 -14.17 -4.43 -10.73
N MET A 384 -14.49 -5.69 -10.52
CA MET A 384 -15.49 -6.16 -9.57
C MET A 384 -14.86 -7.22 -8.67
N GLN A 385 -15.18 -7.17 -7.39
CA GLN A 385 -14.76 -8.19 -6.41
C GLN A 385 -15.87 -8.42 -5.41
N GLY A 386 -16.12 -9.67 -5.07
CA GLY A 386 -16.98 -10.10 -3.99
C GLY A 386 -16.20 -10.99 -3.02
N ASP A 387 -16.27 -10.69 -1.72
CA ASP A 387 -15.60 -11.45 -0.69
C ASP A 387 -16.60 -11.96 0.34
N PHE A 388 -16.46 -13.23 0.71
CA PHE A 388 -17.15 -13.84 1.82
C PHE A 388 -16.12 -14.37 2.82
N GLY A 389 -16.38 -14.24 4.10
CA GLY A 389 -15.52 -14.79 5.16
C GLY A 389 -16.32 -15.20 6.38
N ILE A 390 -15.89 -16.27 7.00
CA ILE A 390 -16.39 -16.73 8.31
C ILE A 390 -15.19 -16.92 9.24
N ASP A 391 -15.31 -16.40 10.45
CA ASP A 391 -14.32 -16.54 11.51
C ASP A 391 -15.00 -17.16 12.73
N HIS A 392 -14.48 -18.30 13.22
CA HIS A 392 -14.99 -18.98 14.41
C HIS A 392 -13.90 -19.10 15.47
N LYS A 393 -14.20 -18.68 16.68
CA LYS A 393 -13.34 -18.81 17.86
C LYS A 393 -13.88 -19.92 18.77
N PHE A 394 -13.16 -21.01 18.87
CA PHE A 394 -13.51 -22.10 19.77
C PHE A 394 -13.38 -21.67 21.24
N ASN A 395 -12.37 -20.84 21.54
CA ASN A 395 -12.13 -20.32 22.90
C ASN A 395 -11.50 -18.91 22.87
N THR A 396 -11.28 -18.33 24.04
CA THR A 396 -10.64 -17.01 24.20
C THR A 396 -9.12 -17.04 24.10
N LYS A 397 -8.49 -18.22 24.11
CA LYS A 397 -7.02 -18.41 24.10
C LYS A 397 -6.41 -18.36 22.69
N GLY A 398 -7.23 -18.15 21.64
CA GLY A 398 -6.75 -18.03 20.26
C GLY A 398 -6.89 -19.30 19.42
N HIS A 399 -7.71 -20.25 19.84
CA HIS A 399 -8.12 -21.41 19.04
C HIS A 399 -9.17 -20.92 18.02
N ASN A 400 -8.78 -20.81 16.75
CA ASN A 400 -9.56 -20.17 15.71
C ASN A 400 -9.61 -21.02 14.44
N LEU A 401 -10.72 -20.91 13.72
CA LEU A 401 -10.88 -21.38 12.35
C LEU A 401 -11.38 -20.20 11.51
N SER A 402 -10.71 -19.91 10.40
CA SER A 402 -11.14 -18.89 9.45
C SER A 402 -11.26 -19.51 8.07
N ALA A 403 -12.37 -19.25 7.39
CA ALA A 403 -12.55 -19.60 5.98
C ALA A 403 -12.88 -18.33 5.18
N SER A 404 -12.36 -18.21 3.99
CA SER A 404 -12.63 -17.08 3.10
C SER A 404 -12.70 -17.51 1.65
N PHE A 405 -13.57 -16.85 0.92
CA PHE A 405 -13.79 -17.02 -0.51
C PHE A 405 -13.82 -15.65 -1.18
N SER A 406 -13.20 -15.53 -2.34
CA SER A 406 -13.17 -14.30 -3.13
C SER A 406 -13.36 -14.63 -4.60
N ILE A 407 -14.22 -13.87 -5.27
CA ILE A 407 -14.40 -13.87 -6.72
C ILE A 407 -14.08 -12.48 -7.25
N GLN A 408 -13.30 -12.43 -8.33
CA GLN A 408 -12.86 -11.16 -8.91
C GLN A 408 -12.97 -11.22 -10.43
N LYS A 409 -13.35 -10.09 -11.03
CA LYS A 409 -13.36 -9.90 -12.48
C LYS A 409 -12.82 -8.52 -12.81
N ASN A 410 -11.85 -8.46 -13.72
CA ASN A 410 -11.32 -7.22 -14.29
C ASN A 410 -11.51 -7.28 -15.80
N GLU A 411 -12.08 -6.25 -16.38
CA GLU A 411 -12.26 -6.06 -17.82
C GLU A 411 -11.59 -4.75 -18.22
N ASN A 412 -10.70 -4.81 -19.20
CA ASN A 412 -10.05 -3.63 -19.78
C ASN A 412 -10.26 -3.68 -21.29
N GLU A 413 -10.67 -2.55 -21.84
CA GLU A 413 -10.81 -2.28 -23.27
C GLU A 413 -9.94 -1.08 -23.59
N ASP A 414 -8.95 -1.23 -24.46
CA ASP A 414 -8.04 -0.18 -24.90
C ASP A 414 -8.08 -0.07 -26.42
N LYS A 415 -8.48 1.11 -26.91
CA LYS A 415 -8.54 1.44 -28.34
C LYS A 415 -7.56 2.54 -28.66
N ASN A 416 -6.72 2.31 -29.65
CA ASN A 416 -5.68 3.26 -30.05
C ASN A 416 -5.76 3.53 -31.54
N ASN A 417 -5.68 4.81 -31.90
CA ASN A 417 -5.62 5.32 -33.25
C ASN A 417 -4.27 5.99 -33.43
N ILE A 418 -3.40 5.36 -34.24
CA ILE A 418 -2.00 5.73 -34.39
C ILE A 418 -1.76 6.18 -35.80
N LYS A 419 -1.41 7.45 -35.97
CA LYS A 419 -1.06 8.05 -37.27
C LYS A 419 0.44 8.26 -37.36
N GLU A 420 1.05 7.84 -38.45
CA GLU A 420 2.46 8.05 -38.75
C GLU A 420 2.66 8.93 -39.97
N THR A 421 3.61 9.86 -39.84
CA THR A 421 4.02 10.73 -40.94
C THR A 421 5.54 10.73 -41.05
N VAL A 422 6.08 10.82 -42.27
CA VAL A 422 7.51 10.98 -42.55
C VAL A 422 7.71 12.24 -43.38
N ASN A 423 8.56 13.14 -42.95
CA ASN A 423 8.77 14.47 -43.56
C ASN A 423 7.43 15.17 -43.83
N SER A 424 6.50 15.08 -42.89
CA SER A 424 5.13 15.60 -42.95
C SER A 424 4.17 14.90 -43.92
N ALA A 425 4.62 13.93 -44.70
CA ALA A 425 3.76 13.13 -45.57
C ALA A 425 3.13 11.98 -44.76
N PHE A 426 1.85 11.71 -45.00
CA PHE A 426 1.15 10.56 -44.42
C PHE A 426 1.77 9.24 -44.89
N VAL A 427 2.03 8.32 -43.95
CA VAL A 427 2.60 7.01 -44.21
C VAL A 427 1.59 5.89 -43.88
N SER A 428 1.04 5.93 -42.69
CA SER A 428 0.09 4.90 -42.25
C SER A 428 -0.77 5.34 -41.10
N ARG A 429 -1.91 4.65 -40.97
CA ARG A 429 -2.73 4.67 -39.77
C ARG A 429 -2.97 3.27 -39.27
N ASN A 430 -2.77 3.06 -37.97
CA ASN A 430 -3.02 1.81 -37.30
C ASN A 430 -4.17 2.00 -36.28
N LEU A 431 -5.14 1.07 -36.30
CA LEU A 431 -6.19 0.97 -35.30
C LEU A 431 -5.90 -0.29 -34.51
N VAL A 432 -5.70 -0.13 -33.19
CA VAL A 432 -5.40 -1.22 -32.28
C VAL A 432 -6.54 -1.34 -31.29
N ASP A 433 -7.12 -2.52 -31.21
CA ASP A 433 -8.17 -2.89 -30.26
C ASP A 433 -7.64 -4.01 -29.36
N GLN A 434 -7.57 -3.74 -28.08
CA GLN A 434 -7.06 -4.68 -27.08
C GLN A 434 -8.12 -4.85 -26.00
N ASN A 435 -8.61 -6.08 -25.85
CA ASN A 435 -9.53 -6.47 -24.79
C ASN A 435 -8.85 -7.48 -23.86
N THR A 436 -8.90 -7.22 -22.57
CA THR A 436 -8.35 -8.13 -21.57
C THR A 436 -9.40 -8.40 -20.50
N THR A 437 -9.68 -9.67 -20.26
CA THR A 437 -10.54 -10.10 -19.16
C THR A 437 -9.72 -10.99 -18.21
N ASN A 438 -9.61 -10.56 -16.95
CA ASN A 438 -9.00 -11.36 -15.89
C ASN A 438 -10.08 -11.82 -14.91
N ARG A 439 -10.09 -13.10 -14.56
CA ARG A 439 -11.00 -13.71 -13.57
C ARG A 439 -10.16 -14.44 -12.53
N THR A 440 -10.41 -14.16 -11.26
CA THR A 440 -9.74 -14.83 -10.14
C THR A 440 -10.76 -15.44 -9.20
N LEU A 441 -10.54 -16.69 -8.83
CA LEU A 441 -11.27 -17.40 -7.81
C LEU A 441 -10.29 -17.82 -6.72
N LEU A 442 -10.57 -17.47 -5.47
CA LEU A 442 -9.70 -17.77 -4.33
C LEU A 442 -10.50 -18.35 -3.20
N GLY A 443 -10.04 -19.49 -2.68
CA GLY A 443 -10.53 -20.13 -1.45
C GLY A 443 -9.40 -20.32 -0.47
N LYS A 444 -9.65 -20.02 0.83
CA LYS A 444 -8.64 -20.17 1.88
C LYS A 444 -9.28 -20.63 3.17
N ILE A 445 -8.62 -21.57 3.86
CA ILE A 445 -8.97 -22.04 5.20
C ILE A 445 -7.72 -21.98 6.06
N ASP A 446 -7.80 -21.32 7.22
CA ASP A 446 -6.73 -21.21 8.20
C ASP A 446 -7.22 -21.76 9.55
N TYR A 447 -6.46 -22.63 10.16
CA TYR A 447 -6.69 -23.18 11.49
C TYR A 447 -5.54 -22.82 12.42
N GLU A 448 -5.86 -22.29 13.59
CA GLU A 448 -4.90 -21.90 14.62
C GLU A 448 -5.21 -22.63 15.92
N LEU A 449 -4.27 -23.43 16.41
CA LEU A 449 -4.37 -24.22 17.64
C LEU A 449 -3.31 -23.75 18.64
N PRO A 450 -3.69 -23.05 19.71
CA PRO A 450 -2.78 -22.77 20.82
C PRO A 450 -2.50 -24.07 21.60
N ILE A 451 -1.24 -24.30 21.92
CA ILE A 451 -0.74 -25.46 22.68
C ILE A 451 -0.08 -24.91 23.94
N GLY A 452 -0.76 -25.05 25.07
CA GLY A 452 -0.37 -24.39 26.31
C GLY A 452 -0.50 -22.88 26.23
N GLU A 453 0.40 -22.14 26.86
CA GLU A 453 0.35 -20.66 26.94
C GLU A 453 1.22 -19.97 25.90
N VAL A 454 2.31 -20.60 25.45
CA VAL A 454 3.35 -19.99 24.64
C VAL A 454 3.48 -20.56 23.23
N SER A 455 2.91 -21.73 22.98
CA SER A 455 3.05 -22.43 21.70
C SER A 455 1.79 -22.34 20.86
N ARG A 456 1.94 -22.33 19.54
CA ARG A 456 0.85 -22.29 18.57
C ARG A 456 1.21 -23.10 17.35
N LEU A 457 0.29 -23.96 16.95
CA LEU A 457 0.31 -24.62 15.65
C LEU A 457 -0.68 -23.91 14.72
N GLU A 458 -0.25 -23.58 13.53
CA GLU A 458 -1.10 -23.03 12.47
C GLU A 458 -0.98 -23.95 11.24
N ALA A 459 -2.09 -24.24 10.60
CA ALA A 459 -2.15 -24.99 9.36
C ALA A 459 -3.23 -24.41 8.46
N GLY A 460 -3.07 -24.55 7.16
CA GLY A 460 -4.08 -24.04 6.24
C GLY A 460 -3.94 -24.59 4.83
N TYR A 461 -5.01 -24.39 4.08
CA TYR A 461 -5.11 -24.71 2.67
C TYR A 461 -5.55 -23.48 1.89
N ARG A 462 -4.98 -23.30 0.70
CA ARG A 462 -5.36 -22.23 -0.22
C ARG A 462 -5.44 -22.79 -1.63
N PHE A 463 -6.51 -22.43 -2.32
CA PHE A 463 -6.76 -22.64 -3.72
C PHE A 463 -6.89 -21.30 -4.42
N ASP A 464 -6.18 -21.13 -5.54
CA ASP A 464 -6.29 -19.98 -6.44
C ASP A 464 -6.46 -20.48 -7.87
N ARG A 465 -7.33 -19.81 -8.62
CA ARG A 465 -7.45 -19.96 -10.07
C ARG A 465 -7.50 -18.58 -10.70
N ASN A 466 -6.52 -18.28 -11.54
CA ASN A 466 -6.44 -17.07 -12.34
C ASN A 466 -6.63 -17.41 -13.81
N SER A 467 -7.53 -16.75 -14.50
CA SER A 467 -7.76 -16.91 -15.94
C SER A 467 -7.69 -15.54 -16.61
N ASN A 468 -6.81 -15.41 -17.61
CA ASN A 468 -6.63 -14.20 -18.39
C ASN A 468 -6.97 -14.50 -19.85
N ASP A 469 -7.93 -13.75 -20.39
CA ASP A 469 -8.27 -13.79 -21.82
C ASP A 469 -7.76 -12.48 -22.43
N TYR A 470 -6.89 -12.59 -23.45
CA TYR A 470 -6.39 -11.48 -24.23
C TYR A 470 -6.89 -11.59 -25.66
N ASP A 471 -7.51 -10.55 -26.16
CA ASP A 471 -7.95 -10.39 -27.54
C ASP A 471 -7.29 -9.13 -28.10
N TYR A 472 -6.42 -9.32 -29.09
CA TYR A 472 -5.60 -8.25 -29.66
C TYR A 472 -5.80 -8.20 -31.17
N LYS A 473 -6.29 -7.07 -31.67
CA LYS A 473 -6.56 -6.87 -33.10
C LYS A 473 -5.89 -5.60 -33.60
N VAL A 474 -5.17 -5.71 -34.70
CA VAL A 474 -4.51 -4.58 -35.36
C VAL A 474 -5.01 -4.47 -36.79
N LEU A 475 -5.46 -3.28 -37.15
CA LEU A 475 -5.79 -2.90 -38.54
C LEU A 475 -4.82 -1.80 -38.98
N LYS A 476 -4.36 -1.88 -40.25
CA LYS A 476 -3.45 -0.89 -40.86
C LYS A 476 -4.03 -0.38 -42.16
N SER A 477 -3.87 0.92 -42.38
CA SER A 477 -4.16 1.60 -43.66
C SER A 477 -2.95 2.42 -44.10
N THR A 478 -2.64 2.42 -45.39
CA THR A 478 -1.60 3.25 -46.01
C THR A 478 -2.18 4.39 -46.84
N ASP A 479 -3.51 4.45 -46.99
CA ASP A 479 -4.25 5.49 -47.74
C ASP A 479 -5.24 6.26 -46.85
N ASP A 480 -5.27 5.94 -45.55
CA ASP A 480 -6.17 6.50 -44.54
C ASP A 480 -7.68 6.15 -44.72
N ILE A 481 -8.01 5.27 -45.67
CA ILE A 481 -9.35 4.87 -46.05
C ILE A 481 -9.56 3.38 -45.92
N ASN A 482 -8.70 2.59 -46.56
CA ASN A 482 -8.79 1.14 -46.61
C ASN A 482 -7.96 0.48 -45.52
N PHE A 483 -8.60 -0.21 -44.59
CA PHE A 483 -7.95 -0.90 -43.48
C PHE A 483 -7.91 -2.39 -43.72
N SER A 484 -6.73 -3.00 -43.55
CA SER A 484 -6.51 -4.45 -43.58
C SER A 484 -6.02 -4.95 -42.24
N ILE A 485 -6.32 -6.20 -41.91
CA ILE A 485 -5.82 -6.85 -40.68
C ILE A 485 -4.31 -7.03 -40.80
N VAL A 486 -3.58 -6.76 -39.70
CA VAL A 486 -2.16 -7.05 -39.57
C VAL A 486 -2.01 -8.38 -38.84
N ASP A 487 -1.95 -9.46 -39.61
CA ASP A 487 -2.02 -10.84 -39.09
C ASP A 487 -0.93 -11.13 -38.03
N ASN A 488 0.29 -10.64 -38.23
CA ASN A 488 1.41 -10.84 -37.29
C ASN A 488 1.14 -10.26 -35.89
N PHE A 489 0.26 -9.24 -35.80
CA PHE A 489 -0.06 -8.54 -34.54
C PHE A 489 -1.48 -8.81 -34.05
N THR A 490 -2.24 -9.69 -34.71
CA THR A 490 -3.59 -10.07 -34.30
C THR A 490 -3.56 -11.45 -33.65
N SER A 491 -4.05 -11.55 -32.43
CA SER A 491 -3.98 -12.79 -31.66
C SER A 491 -5.06 -12.89 -30.59
N GLN A 492 -5.40 -14.13 -30.25
CA GLN A 492 -6.21 -14.46 -29.07
C GLN A 492 -5.42 -15.39 -28.16
N THR A 493 -5.46 -15.12 -26.88
CA THR A 493 -4.76 -15.91 -25.88
C THR A 493 -5.66 -16.18 -24.68
N ASN A 494 -5.73 -17.45 -24.28
CA ASN A 494 -6.29 -17.85 -23.00
C ASN A 494 -5.17 -18.39 -22.13
N TYR A 495 -5.00 -17.80 -20.95
CA TYR A 495 -4.06 -18.21 -19.94
C TYR A 495 -4.80 -18.61 -18.68
N THR A 496 -4.60 -19.82 -18.17
CA THR A 496 -5.14 -20.25 -16.88
C THR A 496 -4.03 -20.75 -16.00
N GLU A 497 -3.98 -20.26 -14.78
CA GLU A 497 -3.04 -20.67 -13.76
C GLU A 497 -3.80 -21.09 -12.50
N MET A 498 -3.49 -22.27 -11.95
CA MET A 498 -4.07 -22.79 -10.72
C MET A 498 -2.98 -23.12 -9.71
N PHE A 499 -3.22 -22.74 -8.46
CA PHE A 499 -2.36 -23.15 -7.35
C PHE A 499 -3.18 -23.87 -6.30
N ASN A 500 -2.62 -24.98 -5.83
CA ASN A 500 -3.05 -25.66 -4.64
C ASN A 500 -1.92 -25.62 -3.62
N SER A 501 -2.18 -25.11 -2.43
CA SER A 501 -1.14 -24.89 -1.44
C SER A 501 -1.56 -25.38 -0.09
N PHE A 502 -0.66 -26.10 0.57
CA PHE A 502 -0.78 -26.52 1.94
C PHE A 502 0.33 -25.89 2.77
N TYR A 503 0.03 -25.35 3.92
CA TYR A 503 1.05 -24.90 4.84
C TYR A 503 0.81 -25.38 6.27
N THR A 504 1.91 -25.54 7.00
CA THR A 504 1.91 -25.70 8.45
C THR A 504 3.04 -24.88 9.04
N GLN A 505 2.81 -24.32 10.21
CA GLN A 505 3.86 -23.63 10.97
C GLN A 505 3.64 -23.80 12.46
N PHE A 506 4.74 -23.97 13.18
CA PHE A 506 4.78 -24.06 14.61
C PHE A 506 5.56 -22.90 15.20
N LYS A 507 4.98 -22.20 16.16
CA LYS A 507 5.57 -21.07 16.87
C LYS A 507 5.59 -21.39 18.36
N SER A 508 6.73 -21.10 18.99
CA SER A 508 6.86 -21.27 20.44
C SER A 508 7.93 -20.32 21.01
N LYS A 509 7.96 -20.21 22.33
CA LYS A 509 8.96 -19.45 23.06
C LYS A 509 9.47 -20.26 24.26
N PHE A 510 10.77 -20.32 24.41
CA PHE A 510 11.44 -20.90 25.56
C PHE A 510 12.30 -19.82 26.24
N ASN A 511 11.92 -19.36 27.42
CA ASN A 511 12.53 -18.23 28.11
C ASN A 511 12.61 -16.98 27.18
N ARG A 512 13.84 -16.55 26.87
CA ARG A 512 14.14 -15.40 25.98
C ARG A 512 14.23 -15.79 24.52
N PHE A 513 14.19 -17.07 24.20
CA PHE A 513 14.33 -17.57 22.83
C PHE A 513 12.96 -17.90 22.23
N GLY A 514 12.56 -17.16 21.19
CA GLY A 514 11.36 -17.43 20.40
C GLY A 514 11.73 -18.06 19.06
N TYR A 515 10.91 -19.01 18.59
CA TYR A 515 11.11 -19.61 17.28
C TYR A 515 9.79 -19.86 16.57
N GLN A 516 9.82 -19.80 15.24
CA GLN A 516 8.73 -20.18 14.36
C GLN A 516 9.31 -20.93 13.17
N LEU A 517 8.86 -22.14 12.97
CA LEU A 517 9.25 -23.03 11.87
C LEU A 517 8.03 -23.28 10.99
N GLY A 518 8.15 -23.11 9.70
CA GLY A 518 7.06 -23.29 8.76
C GLY A 518 7.50 -23.98 7.48
N LEU A 519 6.59 -24.74 6.91
CA LEU A 519 6.73 -25.36 5.60
C LEU A 519 5.45 -25.14 4.81
N ARG A 520 5.60 -24.76 3.55
CA ARG A 520 4.54 -24.64 2.57
C ARG A 520 4.88 -25.46 1.34
N VAL A 521 3.91 -26.19 0.83
CA VAL A 521 3.97 -26.92 -0.44
C VAL A 521 3.02 -26.25 -1.40
N GLU A 522 3.46 -25.89 -2.59
CA GLU A 522 2.60 -25.35 -3.65
C GLU A 522 2.72 -26.20 -4.90
N ASN A 523 1.59 -26.68 -5.40
CA ASN A 523 1.44 -27.25 -6.72
C ASN A 523 0.87 -26.18 -7.65
N THR A 524 1.54 -25.92 -8.75
CA THR A 524 1.15 -24.93 -9.78
C THR A 524 0.89 -25.65 -11.09
N SER A 525 -0.24 -25.36 -11.73
CA SER A 525 -0.58 -25.76 -13.11
C SER A 525 -0.85 -24.54 -13.94
N ILE A 526 -0.25 -24.46 -15.12
CA ILE A 526 -0.39 -23.37 -16.08
C ILE A 526 -0.81 -23.98 -17.42
N ASP A 527 -1.91 -23.49 -17.98
CA ASP A 527 -2.42 -23.85 -19.29
C ASP A 527 -2.53 -22.58 -20.15
N ILE A 528 -1.90 -22.62 -21.34
CA ILE A 528 -1.90 -21.52 -22.31
C ILE A 528 -2.43 -22.07 -23.62
N SER A 529 -3.42 -21.39 -24.22
CA SER A 529 -3.81 -21.55 -25.61
C SER A 529 -3.66 -20.24 -26.34
N PHE A 530 -2.98 -20.25 -27.45
CA PHE A 530 -2.65 -19.08 -28.25
C PHE A 530 -3.06 -19.33 -29.71
N SER A 531 -3.70 -18.36 -30.32
CA SER A 531 -4.10 -18.38 -31.72
C SER A 531 -3.68 -17.09 -32.42
N ASN A 532 -2.95 -17.22 -33.51
CA ASN A 532 -2.52 -16.12 -34.36
C ASN A 532 -2.61 -16.56 -35.84
N PRO A 533 -3.05 -15.71 -36.77
CA PRO A 533 -3.21 -16.09 -38.20
C PRO A 533 -1.93 -16.57 -38.87
N VAL A 534 -0.75 -16.09 -38.46
CA VAL A 534 0.56 -16.43 -39.04
C VAL A 534 1.24 -17.55 -38.26
N LEU A 535 1.27 -17.45 -36.90
CA LEU A 535 1.95 -18.45 -36.07
C LEU A 535 1.12 -19.71 -35.84
N GLY A 536 -0.18 -19.66 -36.22
CA GLY A 536 -1.10 -20.78 -36.02
C GLY A 536 -1.59 -20.89 -34.55
N ASN A 537 -2.06 -22.09 -34.23
CA ASN A 537 -2.56 -22.38 -32.88
C ASN A 537 -1.49 -23.12 -32.08
N THR A 538 -1.20 -22.65 -30.90
CA THR A 538 -0.27 -23.27 -29.96
C THR A 538 -0.94 -23.48 -28.62
N ALA A 539 -0.74 -24.65 -28.01
CA ALA A 539 -1.18 -24.94 -26.65
C ALA A 539 0.01 -25.47 -25.85
N MET A 540 0.09 -25.06 -24.58
CA MET A 540 1.12 -25.49 -23.66
C MET A 540 0.53 -25.69 -22.26
N SER A 541 0.97 -26.76 -21.60
CA SER A 541 0.68 -27.02 -20.20
C SER A 541 1.99 -27.23 -19.43
N LYS A 542 2.11 -26.59 -18.27
CA LYS A 542 3.21 -26.79 -17.32
C LYS A 542 2.63 -27.11 -15.95
N SER A 543 3.25 -28.06 -15.23
CA SER A 543 2.92 -28.35 -13.84
C SER A 543 4.18 -28.61 -13.04
N TYR A 544 4.24 -28.03 -11.84
CA TYR A 544 5.37 -28.22 -10.93
C TYR A 544 4.94 -28.11 -9.48
N THR A 545 5.71 -28.73 -8.58
CA THR A 545 5.46 -28.70 -7.14
C THR A 545 6.72 -28.27 -6.41
N ASP A 546 6.61 -27.24 -5.57
CA ASP A 546 7.73 -26.65 -4.85
C ASP A 546 7.50 -26.57 -3.35
N LEU A 547 8.62 -26.64 -2.59
CA LEU A 547 8.67 -26.51 -1.16
C LEU A 547 9.21 -25.14 -0.74
N PHE A 548 8.56 -24.51 0.23
CA PHE A 548 8.90 -23.19 0.74
C PHE A 548 9.06 -23.22 2.27
N PRO A 549 10.24 -23.58 2.77
CA PRO A 549 10.56 -23.51 4.18
C PRO A 549 10.68 -22.06 4.65
N SER A 550 10.32 -21.82 5.92
CA SER A 550 10.55 -20.55 6.61
C SER A 550 10.96 -20.77 8.06
N ILE A 551 11.95 -20.02 8.53
CA ILE A 551 12.52 -20.10 9.87
C ILE A 551 12.63 -18.68 10.42
N PHE A 552 12.05 -18.45 11.60
CA PHE A 552 12.16 -17.19 12.33
C PHE A 552 12.63 -17.50 13.75
N LEU A 553 13.73 -16.89 14.15
CA LEU A 553 14.28 -17.00 15.48
C LEU A 553 14.35 -15.61 16.09
N SER A 554 14.03 -15.50 17.37
CA SER A 554 14.16 -14.26 18.13
C SER A 554 14.81 -14.51 19.48
N TYR A 555 15.62 -13.56 19.93
CA TYR A 555 16.23 -13.60 21.23
C TYR A 555 16.04 -12.25 21.94
N ASP A 556 15.35 -12.28 23.08
CA ASP A 556 15.14 -11.09 23.92
C ASP A 556 16.39 -10.82 24.73
N ILE A 557 17.09 -9.71 24.44
CA ILE A 557 18.38 -9.39 25.09
C ILE A 557 18.17 -8.94 26.55
N GLY A 558 16.94 -8.54 26.92
CA GLY A 558 16.60 -8.16 28.30
C GLY A 558 16.83 -6.67 28.59
N GLY A 559 16.50 -6.27 29.82
CA GLY A 559 16.57 -4.90 30.31
C GLY A 559 15.22 -4.16 30.15
N SER A 560 15.17 -2.90 30.64
CA SER A 560 14.01 -2.01 30.55
C SER A 560 13.62 -1.65 29.10
N ASN A 561 14.49 -1.95 28.13
CA ASN A 561 14.29 -1.74 26.71
C ASN A 561 13.93 -3.07 26.06
N LYS A 562 12.85 -3.11 25.28
CA LYS A 562 12.40 -4.29 24.52
C LYS A 562 13.31 -4.54 23.30
N ASN A 563 14.57 -4.90 23.54
CA ASN A 563 15.57 -5.16 22.50
C ASN A 563 15.52 -6.61 22.08
N GLN A 564 15.43 -6.87 20.80
CA GLN A 564 15.38 -8.22 20.23
C GLN A 564 16.39 -8.40 19.10
N LEU A 565 17.07 -9.54 19.10
CA LEU A 565 17.82 -10.03 17.95
C LEU A 565 16.90 -10.98 17.16
N LEU A 566 16.86 -10.82 15.84
CA LEU A 566 15.99 -11.56 14.92
C LEU A 566 16.85 -12.23 13.86
N LEU A 567 16.66 -13.54 13.62
CA LEU A 567 17.28 -14.24 12.51
C LEU A 567 16.17 -14.94 11.70
N ASN A 568 16.03 -14.56 10.43
CA ASN A 568 14.95 -15.04 9.58
C ASN A 568 15.50 -15.63 8.29
N TYR A 569 14.92 -16.74 7.85
CA TYR A 569 15.17 -17.35 6.55
C TYR A 569 13.86 -17.71 5.88
N SER A 570 13.75 -17.47 4.55
CA SER A 570 12.69 -18.06 3.72
C SER A 570 13.16 -18.33 2.30
N ARG A 571 12.54 -19.33 1.66
CA ARG A 571 12.58 -19.56 0.21
C ARG A 571 11.28 -19.05 -0.40
N ARG A 572 11.37 -18.38 -1.54
CA ARG A 572 10.25 -17.74 -2.24
C ARG A 572 10.33 -18.04 -3.74
N ILE A 573 9.20 -17.81 -4.46
CA ILE A 573 9.10 -18.00 -5.91
C ILE A 573 8.63 -16.70 -6.58
N LYS A 574 9.15 -16.43 -7.78
CA LYS A 574 8.60 -15.42 -8.68
C LYS A 574 8.23 -16.13 -9.99
N ARG A 575 6.94 -16.23 -10.24
CA ARG A 575 6.42 -16.81 -11.47
C ARG A 575 6.54 -15.81 -12.61
N PRO A 576 6.82 -16.25 -13.86
CA PRO A 576 6.72 -15.38 -15.01
C PRO A 576 5.30 -14.79 -15.10
N ARG A 577 5.22 -13.53 -15.47
CA ARG A 577 3.90 -12.91 -15.76
C ARG A 577 3.29 -13.57 -17.00
N SER A 578 1.96 -13.70 -17.05
CA SER A 578 1.27 -14.31 -18.18
C SER A 578 1.71 -13.73 -19.53
N PHE A 579 1.82 -12.41 -19.60
CA PHE A 579 2.21 -11.71 -20.82
C PHE A 579 3.67 -11.98 -21.25
N PHE A 580 4.57 -12.40 -20.33
CA PHE A 580 5.93 -12.85 -20.68
C PHE A 580 5.98 -14.25 -21.30
N LEU A 581 4.96 -15.04 -21.06
CA LEU A 581 4.85 -16.40 -21.59
C LEU A 581 4.21 -16.45 -22.97
N VAL A 582 3.37 -15.47 -23.32
CA VAL A 582 2.60 -15.49 -24.56
C VAL A 582 3.48 -15.16 -25.77
N PRO A 583 3.61 -16.07 -26.75
CA PRO A 583 4.54 -15.91 -27.87
C PRO A 583 3.98 -15.04 -29.00
N PHE A 584 3.42 -13.87 -28.69
CA PHE A 584 2.93 -12.96 -29.71
C PHE A 584 3.76 -11.67 -29.78
N ASN A 585 3.85 -11.08 -30.95
CA ASN A 585 4.41 -9.76 -31.12
C ASN A 585 3.42 -8.72 -30.60
N SER A 586 3.75 -8.05 -29.51
CA SER A 586 2.94 -6.93 -29.04
C SER A 586 3.24 -5.71 -29.92
N PHE A 587 2.20 -5.14 -30.51
CA PHE A 587 2.34 -3.88 -31.22
C PHE A 587 2.55 -2.76 -30.20
N ASN A 588 3.75 -2.21 -30.14
CA ASN A 588 4.04 -1.11 -29.23
C ASN A 588 3.30 0.14 -29.70
N LEU A 589 2.36 0.59 -28.85
CA LEU A 589 1.50 1.71 -29.18
C LEU A 589 2.26 3.03 -29.33
N ASN A 590 3.36 3.19 -28.60
CA ASN A 590 4.14 4.42 -28.59
C ASN A 590 5.33 4.35 -29.53
N ASP A 591 5.82 3.14 -29.86
CA ASP A 591 7.04 2.94 -30.61
C ASP A 591 7.08 1.55 -31.26
N ASP A 592 6.72 1.46 -32.56
CA ASP A 592 6.77 0.22 -33.33
C ASP A 592 8.19 -0.27 -33.65
N ARG A 593 9.20 0.48 -33.26
CA ARG A 593 10.62 0.12 -33.38
C ARG A 593 11.14 -0.65 -32.17
N ASN A 594 10.31 -0.81 -31.12
CA ASN A 594 10.62 -1.65 -29.97
C ASN A 594 9.57 -2.74 -29.80
N ILE A 595 9.80 -3.90 -30.39
CA ILE A 595 8.88 -5.04 -30.36
C ILE A 595 9.21 -5.91 -29.15
N PHE A 596 8.20 -6.29 -28.39
CA PHE A 596 8.31 -7.27 -27.33
C PHE A 596 7.74 -8.61 -27.78
N GLU A 597 8.44 -9.70 -27.47
CA GLU A 597 7.98 -11.08 -27.69
C GLU A 597 8.01 -11.84 -26.38
N GLY A 598 6.96 -12.63 -26.10
CA GLY A 598 6.95 -13.55 -24.98
C GLY A 598 7.82 -14.81 -25.23
N ASN A 599 8.04 -15.57 -24.16
CA ASN A 599 8.81 -16.80 -24.20
C ASN A 599 8.09 -17.89 -23.39
N LEU A 600 7.57 -18.89 -24.07
CA LEU A 600 6.90 -20.06 -23.47
C LEU A 600 7.82 -20.88 -22.55
N ASP A 601 9.14 -20.84 -22.80
CA ASP A 601 10.11 -21.66 -22.06
C ASP A 601 10.51 -21.07 -20.71
N LEU A 602 10.02 -19.88 -20.38
CA LEU A 602 10.32 -19.27 -19.09
C LEU A 602 9.90 -20.16 -17.91
N ASN A 603 10.81 -20.28 -16.96
CA ASN A 603 10.64 -20.97 -15.70
C ASN A 603 10.52 -19.98 -14.54
N PRO A 604 9.98 -20.40 -13.39
CA PRO A 604 9.98 -19.57 -12.19
C PRO A 604 11.39 -19.25 -11.70
N GLU A 605 11.52 -18.05 -11.11
CA GLU A 605 12.72 -17.65 -10.37
C GLU A 605 12.57 -18.01 -8.89
N PHE A 606 13.63 -18.46 -8.23
CA PHE A 606 13.64 -18.76 -6.81
C PHE A 606 14.50 -17.77 -6.05
N SER A 607 14.04 -17.38 -4.89
CA SER A 607 14.72 -16.41 -4.04
C SER A 607 14.95 -17.00 -2.65
N HIS A 608 16.21 -16.98 -2.20
CA HIS A 608 16.64 -17.34 -0.85
C HIS A 608 17.00 -16.05 -0.11
N GLN A 609 16.42 -15.84 1.07
CA GLN A 609 16.64 -14.63 1.86
C GLN A 609 16.98 -14.99 3.30
N LEU A 610 18.11 -14.49 3.77
CA LEU A 610 18.57 -14.58 5.16
C LEU A 610 18.67 -13.16 5.74
N GLU A 611 18.12 -12.93 6.93
CA GLU A 611 18.12 -11.64 7.61
C GLU A 611 18.56 -11.78 9.05
N LEU A 612 19.45 -10.89 9.50
CA LEU A 612 19.82 -10.69 10.90
C LEU A 612 19.42 -9.28 11.30
N GLY A 613 18.37 -9.15 12.10
CA GLY A 613 17.79 -7.88 12.53
C GLY A 613 18.05 -7.63 14.01
N TYR A 614 18.21 -6.37 14.37
CA TYR A 614 18.25 -5.93 15.75
C TYR A 614 17.25 -4.79 15.97
N ALA A 615 16.22 -5.04 16.77
CA ALA A 615 15.23 -4.04 17.11
C ALA A 615 15.61 -3.35 18.42
N ILE A 616 15.83 -2.03 18.36
CA ILE A 616 16.15 -1.17 19.51
C ILE A 616 14.99 -0.23 19.74
N GLN A 617 14.47 -0.21 20.96
CA GLN A 617 13.48 0.78 21.37
C GLN A 617 13.92 1.40 22.69
N LYS A 618 14.37 2.67 22.66
CA LYS A 618 14.82 3.41 23.85
C LYS A 618 14.12 4.77 23.90
N GLY A 619 13.17 4.91 24.83
CA GLY A 619 12.40 6.16 24.96
C GLY A 619 11.72 6.60 23.65
N LYS A 620 12.12 7.75 23.12
CA LYS A 620 11.60 8.36 21.89
C LYS A 620 12.34 7.89 20.61
N LEU A 621 13.33 7.00 20.74
CA LEU A 621 14.13 6.47 19.65
C LEU A 621 13.74 5.03 19.34
N THR A 622 13.51 4.73 18.08
CA THR A 622 13.37 3.37 17.55
C THR A 622 14.34 3.23 16.39
N ILE A 623 15.22 2.23 16.42
CA ILE A 623 16.14 1.89 15.34
C ILE A 623 16.04 0.39 15.08
N ASN A 624 15.98 0.03 13.81
CA ASN A 624 15.94 -1.36 13.37
C ASN A 624 16.93 -1.60 12.21
N PRO A 625 18.22 -1.82 12.49
CA PRO A 625 19.17 -2.30 11.50
C PRO A 625 18.91 -3.77 11.21
N THR A 626 18.97 -4.14 9.92
CA THR A 626 18.82 -5.50 9.44
C THR A 626 19.90 -5.78 8.39
N LEU A 627 20.85 -6.64 8.72
CA LEU A 627 21.79 -7.20 7.76
C LEU A 627 21.05 -8.28 6.96
N TYR A 628 21.17 -8.30 5.65
CA TYR A 628 20.50 -9.31 4.82
C TYR A 628 21.42 -9.83 3.71
N TYR A 629 21.25 -11.12 3.41
CA TYR A 629 21.77 -11.75 2.20
C TYR A 629 20.60 -12.28 1.40
N LYS A 630 20.56 -11.97 0.11
CA LYS A 630 19.54 -12.42 -0.82
C LYS A 630 20.18 -12.98 -2.07
N LYS A 631 19.76 -14.18 -2.49
CA LYS A 631 20.14 -14.81 -3.75
C LYS A 631 18.89 -15.13 -4.56
N ASP A 632 18.81 -14.57 -5.77
CA ASP A 632 17.78 -14.84 -6.76
C ASP A 632 18.39 -15.74 -7.86
N GLU A 633 17.79 -16.92 -8.10
CA GLU A 633 18.24 -17.92 -9.07
C GLU A 633 17.28 -17.97 -10.26
N GLY A 634 17.80 -18.11 -11.48
CA GLY A 634 17.01 -18.12 -12.70
C GLY A 634 16.40 -16.75 -13.02
N GLU A 635 17.11 -15.65 -12.72
CA GLU A 635 16.59 -14.29 -12.94
C GLU A 635 16.18 -14.07 -14.40
N THR A 636 14.96 -13.55 -14.60
CA THR A 636 14.47 -13.20 -15.95
C THR A 636 15.14 -11.92 -16.43
N GLN A 637 15.91 -12.00 -17.51
CA GLN A 637 16.56 -10.89 -18.18
C GLN A 637 15.94 -10.66 -19.56
N MET A 638 15.82 -9.39 -19.95
CA MET A 638 15.38 -8.99 -21.28
C MET A 638 16.58 -8.95 -22.22
N VAL A 639 16.60 -9.86 -23.16
CA VAL A 639 17.54 -9.84 -24.30
C VAL A 639 16.94 -8.94 -25.36
N THR A 640 17.63 -7.87 -25.71
CA THR A 640 17.22 -6.93 -26.76
C THR A 640 18.22 -6.95 -27.88
N LEU A 641 17.75 -7.30 -29.06
CA LEU A 641 18.55 -7.44 -30.27
C LEU A 641 17.98 -6.55 -31.37
N ARG A 642 18.83 -6.12 -32.27
CA ARG A 642 18.44 -5.45 -33.50
C ARG A 642 17.86 -6.49 -34.47
N GLU A 643 16.73 -6.21 -35.10
CA GLU A 643 16.04 -7.16 -36.00
C GLU A 643 16.90 -7.57 -37.21
N SER A 644 17.67 -6.63 -37.77
CA SER A 644 18.66 -6.85 -38.81
C SER A 644 19.72 -5.75 -38.79
N PRO A 645 20.89 -5.91 -39.44
CA PRO A 645 21.95 -4.88 -39.45
C PRO A 645 21.53 -3.52 -40.01
N THR A 646 20.44 -3.47 -40.79
CA THR A 646 19.91 -2.23 -41.40
C THR A 646 18.62 -1.75 -40.79
N SER A 647 17.96 -2.56 -39.92
CA SER A 647 16.70 -2.22 -39.26
C SER A 647 16.94 -1.26 -38.07
N ASP A 648 16.02 -0.35 -37.82
CA ASP A 648 15.95 0.46 -36.58
C ASP A 648 15.08 -0.22 -35.52
N VAL A 649 14.51 -1.41 -35.83
CA VAL A 649 13.64 -2.16 -34.92
C VAL A 649 14.49 -2.99 -33.97
N LEU A 650 14.17 -2.85 -32.68
CA LEU A 650 14.72 -3.66 -31.60
C LEU A 650 13.67 -4.66 -31.11
N ARG A 651 14.05 -5.95 -31.08
CA ARG A 651 13.22 -7.02 -30.50
C ARG A 651 13.72 -7.38 -29.12
N SER A 652 12.82 -7.41 -28.16
CA SER A 652 13.09 -7.76 -26.77
C SER A 652 12.33 -9.02 -26.37
N LYS A 653 13.04 -10.02 -25.85
CA LYS A 653 12.48 -11.29 -25.41
C LYS A 653 13.03 -11.67 -24.03
N PRO A 654 12.20 -12.14 -23.09
CA PRO A 654 12.64 -12.52 -21.74
C PRO A 654 13.26 -13.93 -21.74
N TYR A 655 14.35 -14.10 -20.98
CA TYR A 655 15.01 -15.40 -20.76
C TYR A 655 15.42 -15.55 -19.30
N ASN A 656 15.43 -16.77 -18.77
CA ASN A 656 16.02 -17.04 -17.45
C ASN A 656 17.55 -17.07 -17.58
N ILE A 657 18.23 -16.03 -17.14
CA ILE A 657 19.68 -15.86 -17.29
C ILE A 657 20.33 -15.55 -15.95
N GLY A 658 21.13 -16.51 -15.45
CA GLY A 658 22.05 -16.29 -14.35
C GLY A 658 21.42 -16.14 -12.97
N THR A 659 22.17 -15.49 -12.09
CA THR A 659 21.83 -15.27 -10.70
C THR A 659 22.07 -13.82 -10.31
N LYS A 660 21.40 -13.39 -9.24
CA LYS A 660 21.61 -12.09 -8.64
C LYS A 660 21.73 -12.23 -7.13
N GLU A 661 22.84 -11.74 -6.62
CA GLU A 661 23.15 -11.76 -5.20
C GLU A 661 23.18 -10.35 -4.64
N LYS A 662 22.74 -10.19 -3.41
CA LYS A 662 22.83 -8.94 -2.65
C LYS A 662 23.21 -9.23 -1.21
N LEU A 663 24.20 -8.50 -0.72
CA LEU A 663 24.53 -8.41 0.70
C LEU A 663 24.36 -6.97 1.13
N GLY A 664 23.47 -6.69 2.07
CA GLY A 664 23.13 -5.31 2.41
C GLY A 664 22.71 -5.11 3.85
N ILE A 665 22.62 -3.84 4.24
CA ILE A 665 22.10 -3.39 5.50
C ILE A 665 20.91 -2.44 5.27
N ASP A 666 19.75 -2.79 5.83
CA ASP A 666 18.53 -1.97 5.84
C ASP A 666 18.37 -1.36 7.24
N ILE A 667 18.41 -0.04 7.35
CA ILE A 667 18.31 0.70 8.63
C ILE A 667 17.03 1.53 8.58
N ASN A 668 16.12 1.26 9.52
CA ASN A 668 14.94 2.07 9.74
C ASN A 668 15.06 2.75 11.11
N ALA A 669 14.90 4.07 11.14
CA ALA A 669 15.01 4.84 12.37
C ALA A 669 13.89 5.87 12.48
N THR A 670 13.37 6.04 13.69
CA THR A 670 12.44 7.12 14.05
C THR A 670 12.85 7.70 15.38
N ALA A 671 12.97 9.03 15.43
CA ALA A 671 13.34 9.74 16.64
C ALA A 671 12.49 11.00 16.82
N ASP A 672 11.93 11.20 18.02
CA ASP A 672 11.40 12.47 18.44
C ASP A 672 12.55 13.26 19.11
N ILE A 673 13.25 14.09 18.33
CA ILE A 673 14.41 14.87 18.79
C ILE A 673 13.96 15.87 19.86
N PHE A 674 12.87 16.61 19.52
CA PHE A 674 12.17 17.48 20.44
C PHE A 674 10.65 17.19 20.38
N SER A 675 9.88 17.75 21.27
CA SER A 675 8.41 17.63 21.23
C SER A 675 7.80 18.18 19.93
N TRP A 676 8.49 19.12 19.28
CA TRP A 676 8.09 19.78 18.05
C TRP A 676 8.81 19.26 16.79
N TRP A 677 9.87 18.42 16.93
CA TRP A 677 10.65 17.93 15.79
C TRP A 677 10.83 16.41 15.84
N ARG A 678 10.28 15.73 14.83
CA ARG A 678 10.44 14.29 14.58
C ARG A 678 11.24 14.07 13.30
N ILE A 679 12.17 13.12 13.35
CA ILE A 679 12.90 12.61 12.20
C ILE A 679 12.54 11.14 12.00
N MET A 680 12.28 10.76 10.75
CA MET A 680 12.14 9.38 10.31
C MET A 680 13.08 9.15 9.13
N GLY A 681 13.90 8.11 9.21
CA GLY A 681 14.84 7.73 8.15
C GLY A 681 14.75 6.25 7.80
N ASN A 682 14.91 5.97 6.52
CA ASN A 682 15.15 4.63 5.98
C ASN A 682 16.36 4.70 5.06
N MET A 683 17.28 3.74 5.22
CA MET A 683 18.48 3.61 4.39
C MET A 683 18.74 2.14 4.11
N ASP A 684 18.85 1.78 2.83
CA ASP A 684 19.21 0.45 2.35
C ASP A 684 20.49 0.56 1.52
N LEU A 685 21.58 0.01 2.02
CA LEU A 685 22.90 0.01 1.39
C LEU A 685 23.30 -1.43 1.09
N TYR A 686 23.73 -1.73 -0.13
CA TYR A 686 24.05 -3.09 -0.52
C TYR A 686 25.14 -3.20 -1.58
N LEU A 687 25.92 -4.27 -1.46
CA LEU A 687 26.72 -4.82 -2.52
C LEU A 687 25.83 -5.70 -3.38
N TYR A 688 25.99 -5.64 -4.69
CA TYR A 688 25.28 -6.53 -5.62
C TYR A 688 26.26 -7.22 -6.56
N LYS A 689 25.91 -8.44 -6.93
CA LYS A 689 26.56 -9.21 -7.99
C LYS A 689 25.49 -9.84 -8.86
N THR A 690 25.57 -9.62 -10.17
CA THR A 690 24.74 -10.28 -11.18
C THR A 690 25.66 -11.10 -12.06
N THR A 691 25.28 -12.33 -12.37
CA THR A 691 26.00 -13.21 -13.30
C THR A 691 25.05 -13.67 -14.38
N GLY A 692 25.59 -14.05 -15.51
CA GLY A 692 24.85 -14.65 -16.62
C GLY A 692 25.16 -14.01 -17.96
N SER A 693 25.07 -14.80 -19.00
CA SER A 693 25.24 -14.40 -20.39
C SER A 693 24.22 -15.10 -21.28
N PHE A 694 23.89 -14.48 -22.38
CA PHE A 694 23.04 -15.03 -23.43
C PHE A 694 23.82 -15.11 -24.71
N TYR A 695 23.75 -16.27 -25.38
CA TYR A 695 24.34 -16.46 -26.68
C TYR A 695 23.45 -17.37 -27.53
N ASP A 696 23.13 -16.90 -28.72
CA ASP A 696 22.49 -17.69 -29.78
C ASP A 696 23.18 -17.35 -31.09
N ALA A 697 23.92 -18.32 -31.64
CA ALA A 697 24.73 -18.16 -32.86
C ALA A 697 23.90 -17.81 -34.12
N SER A 698 22.58 -18.05 -34.11
CA SER A 698 21.67 -17.65 -35.19
C SER A 698 21.25 -16.17 -35.13
N LEU A 699 21.41 -15.53 -33.96
CA LEU A 699 20.92 -14.19 -33.68
C LEU A 699 22.02 -13.16 -33.41
N MET A 700 23.22 -13.61 -33.02
CA MET A 700 24.31 -12.71 -32.61
C MET A 700 25.71 -13.34 -32.82
N ASP A 701 26.70 -12.49 -33.08
CA ASP A 701 28.10 -12.89 -33.27
C ASP A 701 28.85 -13.09 -31.95
N LYS A 702 28.40 -12.43 -30.86
CA LYS A 702 29.06 -12.43 -29.55
C LYS A 702 28.05 -12.60 -28.43
N PRO A 703 28.44 -13.24 -27.30
CA PRO A 703 27.57 -13.36 -26.16
C PRO A 703 27.24 -11.98 -25.56
N LEU A 704 25.97 -11.76 -25.22
CA LEU A 704 25.49 -10.60 -24.45
C LEU A 704 25.64 -10.90 -22.97
N SER A 705 26.51 -10.17 -22.30
CA SER A 705 26.78 -10.33 -20.89
C SER A 705 25.82 -9.46 -20.04
N PHE A 706 25.27 -10.05 -18.98
CA PHE A 706 24.50 -9.38 -17.93
C PHE A 706 25.28 -9.26 -16.62
N GLU A 707 26.56 -9.60 -16.66
CA GLU A 707 27.44 -9.56 -15.49
C GLU A 707 27.60 -8.13 -14.98
N GLY A 708 27.75 -8.04 -13.67
CA GLY A 708 28.01 -6.77 -13.01
C GLY A 708 28.06 -6.91 -11.52
N ASN A 709 28.89 -6.12 -10.91
CA ASN A 709 28.99 -6.01 -9.46
C ASN A 709 29.19 -4.55 -9.05
N GLY A 710 28.94 -4.27 -7.81
CA GLY A 710 29.12 -2.93 -7.31
C GLY A 710 28.42 -2.67 -6.00
N PHE A 711 28.49 -1.42 -5.59
CA PHE A 711 27.78 -0.88 -4.43
C PHE A 711 26.64 0.03 -4.94
N SER A 712 25.49 -0.06 -4.31
CA SER A 712 24.36 0.86 -4.54
C SER A 712 23.58 1.00 -3.24
N GLY A 713 22.69 1.97 -3.20
CA GLY A 713 21.83 2.17 -2.04
C GLY A 713 20.71 3.12 -2.33
N LYS A 714 19.79 3.20 -1.40
CA LYS A 714 18.72 4.16 -1.39
C LYS A 714 18.46 4.65 0.01
N GLY A 715 17.98 5.88 0.10
CA GLY A 715 17.70 6.50 1.39
C GLY A 715 16.55 7.48 1.29
N ARG A 716 15.83 7.59 2.39
CA ARG A 716 14.78 8.57 2.60
C ARG A 716 14.95 9.17 4.00
N LEU A 717 14.88 10.48 4.06
CA LEU A 717 14.88 11.23 5.32
C LEU A 717 13.65 12.13 5.35
N THR A 718 12.83 11.97 6.36
CA THR A 718 11.62 12.78 6.57
C THR A 718 11.76 13.54 7.89
N SER A 719 11.67 14.86 7.82
CA SER A 719 11.64 15.77 8.97
C SER A 719 10.25 16.35 9.12
N THR A 720 9.64 16.16 10.30
CA THR A 720 8.31 16.70 10.63
C THR A 720 8.42 17.70 11.76
N PHE A 721 7.95 18.92 11.52
CA PHE A 721 7.95 20.03 12.47
C PHE A 721 6.50 20.34 12.89
N LYS A 722 6.22 20.25 14.19
CA LYS A 722 4.96 20.69 14.80
C LYS A 722 5.14 22.14 15.22
N ILE A 723 4.70 23.08 14.38
CA ILE A 723 4.85 24.52 14.64
C ILE A 723 3.97 24.92 15.83
N ASP A 724 2.74 24.41 15.83
CA ASP A 724 1.81 24.54 16.95
C ASP A 724 0.93 23.28 17.09
N LYS A 725 -0.11 23.31 17.94
CA LYS A 725 -1.04 22.18 18.13
C LYS A 725 -1.87 21.87 16.89
N THR A 726 -1.91 22.78 15.91
CA THR A 726 -2.77 22.70 14.72
C THR A 726 -1.99 22.69 13.40
N LEU A 727 -0.77 23.23 13.37
CA LEU A 727 0.05 23.34 12.16
C LEU A 727 1.27 22.40 12.23
N SER A 728 1.40 21.53 11.25
CA SER A 728 2.57 20.67 11.05
C SER A 728 3.12 20.85 9.64
N ILE A 729 4.46 20.88 9.54
CA ILE A 729 5.19 20.97 8.28
C ILE A 729 6.08 19.72 8.16
N GLN A 730 6.23 19.21 6.95
CA GLN A 730 7.07 18.06 6.65
C GLN A 730 7.92 18.32 5.42
N VAL A 731 9.19 17.96 5.51
CA VAL A 731 10.15 17.96 4.39
C VAL A 731 10.71 16.55 4.27
N GLN A 732 10.77 16.03 3.05
CA GLN A 732 11.30 14.70 2.77
C GLN A 732 12.29 14.76 1.63
N GLY A 733 13.50 14.24 1.87
CA GLY A 733 14.50 13.97 0.84
C GLY A 733 14.55 12.49 0.49
N MET A 734 14.69 12.18 -0.79
CA MET A 734 14.84 10.84 -1.33
C MET A 734 16.06 10.76 -2.23
N PHE A 735 16.80 9.65 -2.12
CA PHE A 735 17.95 9.33 -2.95
C PHE A 735 17.91 7.85 -3.33
N LYS A 736 18.23 7.54 -4.61
CA LYS A 736 18.38 6.18 -5.12
C LYS A 736 19.64 6.13 -6.00
N GLY A 737 20.63 5.37 -5.56
CA GLY A 737 21.89 5.18 -6.26
C GLY A 737 21.72 4.35 -7.53
N GLY A 738 22.46 4.71 -8.54
CA GLY A 738 22.52 3.98 -9.80
C GLY A 738 23.13 2.60 -9.66
N LYS A 739 23.01 1.80 -10.75
CA LYS A 739 23.62 0.49 -10.89
C LYS A 739 24.27 0.35 -12.22
N LYS A 740 25.33 -0.46 -12.29
CA LYS A 740 26.04 -0.76 -13.53
C LYS A 740 26.12 -2.28 -13.73
N THR A 741 25.82 -2.72 -14.93
CA THR A 741 26.16 -4.04 -15.48
C THR A 741 26.87 -3.83 -16.79
N GLU A 742 27.36 -4.89 -17.45
CA GLU A 742 27.93 -4.76 -18.79
C GLU A 742 26.89 -4.30 -19.82
N SER A 743 25.64 -4.77 -19.70
CA SER A 743 24.55 -4.40 -20.62
C SER A 743 23.84 -3.09 -20.28
N SER A 744 24.08 -2.48 -19.10
CA SER A 744 23.36 -1.26 -18.72
C SER A 744 24.01 -0.47 -17.57
N ARG A 745 23.70 0.85 -17.55
CA ARG A 745 24.08 1.75 -16.45
C ARG A 745 22.95 2.71 -16.15
N ASN A 746 22.38 2.63 -14.94
CA ASN A 746 21.45 3.63 -14.40
C ASN A 746 22.22 4.71 -13.64
N LYS A 747 21.82 5.97 -13.78
CA LYS A 747 22.32 7.08 -12.96
C LYS A 747 21.53 7.22 -11.66
N ASP A 748 22.05 8.03 -10.74
CA ASP A 748 21.39 8.37 -9.48
C ASP A 748 20.12 9.18 -9.70
N GLU A 749 19.12 8.96 -8.82
CA GLU A 749 17.86 9.67 -8.76
C GLU A 749 17.70 10.33 -7.40
N TYR A 750 17.18 11.56 -7.36
CA TYR A 750 16.89 12.27 -6.12
C TYR A 750 15.71 13.21 -6.26
N SER A 751 15.00 13.45 -5.16
CA SER A 751 13.89 14.40 -5.10
C SER A 751 13.67 14.92 -3.69
N ILE A 752 13.05 16.12 -3.59
CA ILE A 752 12.62 16.71 -2.33
C ILE A 752 11.13 17.04 -2.41
N ASN A 753 10.39 16.61 -1.38
CA ASN A 753 8.95 16.84 -1.22
C ASN A 753 8.70 17.74 -0.01
N PHE A 754 7.60 18.49 -0.06
CA PHE A 754 7.14 19.37 1.02
C PHE A 754 5.66 19.15 1.30
N GLY A 755 5.26 19.21 2.57
CA GLY A 755 3.87 19.16 2.99
C GLY A 755 3.59 20.04 4.20
N ALA A 756 2.39 20.62 4.25
CA ALA A 756 1.89 21.37 5.39
C ALA A 756 0.45 20.97 5.69
N ASN A 757 0.12 20.76 6.96
CA ASN A 757 -1.23 20.45 7.43
C ASN A 757 -1.67 21.43 8.50
N LYS A 758 -2.88 21.98 8.34
CA LYS A 758 -3.56 22.80 9.35
C LYS A 758 -4.82 22.09 9.81
N THR A 759 -4.89 21.81 11.10
CA THR A 759 -6.10 21.28 11.73
C THR A 759 -7.10 22.42 11.94
N LEU A 760 -8.35 22.20 11.54
CA LEU A 760 -9.46 23.15 11.60
C LEU A 760 -10.59 22.61 12.46
N TRP A 761 -11.55 23.46 12.81
CA TRP A 761 -12.82 23.09 13.46
C TRP A 761 -12.65 22.17 14.67
N LYS A 762 -11.77 22.56 15.62
CA LYS A 762 -11.49 21.80 16.86
C LYS A 762 -11.08 20.33 16.61
N GLY A 763 -10.38 20.07 15.50
CA GLY A 763 -9.91 18.73 15.14
C GLY A 763 -10.79 17.95 14.15
N ASN A 764 -11.96 18.47 13.79
CA ASN A 764 -12.86 17.81 12.83
C ASN A 764 -12.46 18.07 11.37
N GLY A 765 -11.73 19.14 11.09
CA GLY A 765 -11.25 19.49 9.76
C GLY A 765 -9.74 19.41 9.64
N THR A 766 -9.24 19.15 8.43
CA THR A 766 -7.82 19.26 8.09
C THR A 766 -7.68 19.86 6.70
N LEU A 767 -6.94 20.96 6.60
CA LEU A 767 -6.48 21.53 5.35
C LEU A 767 -5.04 21.08 5.12
N SER A 768 -4.74 20.50 3.96
CA SER A 768 -3.42 19.99 3.60
C SER A 768 -2.94 20.58 2.29
N PHE A 769 -1.67 20.96 2.24
CA PHE A 769 -0.98 21.42 1.02
C PHE A 769 0.29 20.60 0.84
N ASN A 770 0.46 19.97 -0.34
CA ASN A 770 1.60 19.12 -0.65
C ASN A 770 2.23 19.53 -1.98
N ILE A 771 3.56 19.47 -2.04
CA ILE A 771 4.38 19.64 -3.24
C ILE A 771 5.23 18.39 -3.39
N GLN A 772 5.09 17.68 -4.49
CA GLN A 772 5.97 16.58 -4.85
C GLN A 772 7.05 17.08 -5.80
N ASP A 773 8.28 16.64 -5.54
CA ASP A 773 9.47 16.99 -6.34
C ASP A 773 9.63 18.50 -6.59
N ILE A 774 9.86 19.25 -5.51
CA ILE A 774 9.95 20.73 -5.53
C ILE A 774 10.87 21.23 -6.65
N PHE A 775 11.99 20.54 -6.88
CA PHE A 775 13.04 20.96 -7.83
C PHE A 775 12.88 20.33 -9.21
N ASN A 776 11.85 19.50 -9.44
CA ASN A 776 11.60 18.80 -10.69
C ASN A 776 12.79 17.94 -11.15
N THR A 777 13.40 17.21 -10.20
CA THR A 777 14.66 16.45 -10.39
C THR A 777 14.44 14.95 -10.55
N ARG A 778 13.24 14.45 -10.23
CA ARG A 778 12.89 13.04 -10.26
C ARG A 778 12.76 12.54 -11.70
N ALA A 779 13.84 12.02 -12.25
CA ALA A 779 13.89 11.48 -13.60
C ALA A 779 14.81 10.26 -13.68
N MET A 780 14.44 9.27 -14.45
CA MET A 780 15.27 8.12 -14.77
C MET A 780 16.22 8.44 -15.91
N ARG A 781 17.49 8.09 -15.75
CA ARG A 781 18.52 8.20 -16.77
C ARG A 781 19.26 6.88 -16.89
N LYS A 782 19.19 6.25 -18.06
CA LYS A 782 19.72 4.89 -18.30
C LYS A 782 20.53 4.85 -19.60
N TYR A 783 21.70 4.24 -19.54
CA TYR A 783 22.40 3.75 -20.71
C TYR A 783 22.11 2.27 -20.87
N SER A 784 21.90 1.82 -22.09
CA SER A 784 21.74 0.41 -22.45
C SER A 784 22.69 0.08 -23.60
N TYR A 785 23.37 -1.04 -23.51
CA TYR A 785 24.38 -1.50 -24.45
C TYR A 785 23.91 -2.84 -25.03
N GLY A 786 23.74 -2.90 -26.34
CA GLY A 786 23.50 -4.10 -27.10
C GLY A 786 24.72 -4.43 -27.98
N ASP A 787 24.64 -5.49 -28.74
CA ASP A 787 25.74 -5.93 -29.64
C ASP A 787 26.03 -4.87 -30.74
N SER A 788 25.00 -4.26 -31.30
CA SER A 788 25.09 -3.30 -32.41
C SER A 788 24.46 -1.95 -32.14
N PHE A 789 24.21 -1.61 -30.86
CA PHE A 789 23.65 -0.32 -30.48
C PHE A 789 24.05 0.10 -29.06
N GLU A 790 24.05 1.41 -28.87
CA GLU A 790 24.07 2.06 -27.56
C GLU A 790 22.91 3.05 -27.47
N ARG A 791 22.15 3.01 -26.37
CA ARG A 791 21.01 3.89 -26.13
C ARG A 791 21.15 4.64 -24.82
N TYR A 792 21.02 5.96 -24.86
CA TYR A 792 20.74 6.80 -23.70
C TYR A 792 19.23 7.05 -23.63
N GLY A 793 18.61 6.78 -22.49
CA GLY A 793 17.22 7.06 -22.19
C GLY A 793 17.10 8.04 -21.03
N TYR A 794 16.28 9.06 -21.20
CA TYR A 794 15.79 9.98 -20.17
C TYR A 794 14.28 9.83 -20.07
N MET A 795 13.73 9.72 -18.85
CA MET A 795 12.30 9.68 -18.63
C MET A 795 11.93 10.42 -17.35
N GLN A 796 11.07 11.43 -17.48
CA GLN A 796 10.39 12.10 -16.39
C GLN A 796 8.92 11.71 -16.43
N PHE A 797 8.55 10.79 -15.55
CA PHE A 797 7.21 10.18 -15.54
C PHE A 797 6.14 11.13 -15.01
N GLN A 798 6.50 11.99 -14.08
CA GLN A 798 5.60 12.99 -13.50
C GLN A 798 6.41 14.21 -13.09
N PRO A 799 6.15 15.38 -13.68
CA PRO A 799 6.77 16.62 -13.24
C PRO A 799 6.27 17.03 -11.84
N ARG A 800 6.82 18.10 -11.31
CA ARG A 800 6.39 18.67 -10.03
C ARG A 800 4.88 18.87 -9.96
N THR A 801 4.25 18.40 -8.87
CA THR A 801 2.81 18.53 -8.63
C THR A 801 2.52 19.25 -7.32
N PHE A 802 1.39 19.97 -7.32
CA PHE A 802 0.83 20.64 -6.15
C PHE A 802 -0.54 20.04 -5.85
N THR A 803 -0.84 19.79 -4.58
CA THR A 803 -2.15 19.30 -4.15
C THR A 803 -2.62 20.07 -2.92
N LEU A 804 -3.84 20.59 -3.00
CA LEU A 804 -4.58 21.16 -1.87
C LEU A 804 -5.75 20.26 -1.55
N SER A 805 -5.89 19.82 -0.30
CA SER A 805 -7.03 19.01 0.12
C SER A 805 -7.66 19.53 1.41
N LEU A 806 -8.98 19.36 1.50
CA LEU A 806 -9.78 19.66 2.67
C LEU A 806 -10.56 18.43 3.07
N SER A 807 -10.35 17.96 4.29
CA SER A 807 -11.11 16.85 4.87
C SER A 807 -11.94 17.30 6.06
N TYR A 808 -13.15 16.76 6.17
CA TYR A 808 -14.04 16.95 7.31
C TYR A 808 -14.47 15.61 7.87
N ARG A 809 -14.37 15.45 9.20
CA ARG A 809 -14.78 14.25 9.95
C ARG A 809 -15.96 14.57 10.83
N PHE A 810 -16.97 13.73 10.76
CA PHE A 810 -18.12 13.82 11.66
C PHE A 810 -18.25 12.51 12.45
N LYS A 811 -18.64 12.65 13.72
CA LYS A 811 -18.85 11.54 14.64
C LYS A 811 -20.20 11.74 15.30
N GLN A 812 -21.09 10.77 15.15
CA GLN A 812 -22.34 10.66 15.91
C GLN A 812 -22.29 9.34 16.71
N GLY A 813 -21.41 9.23 17.69
CA GLY A 813 -21.33 8.03 18.49
C GLY A 813 -20.17 8.02 19.46
N GLU A 814 -20.35 7.32 20.56
CA GLU A 814 -19.33 7.12 21.59
C GLU A 814 -18.23 6.18 21.08
N LYS A 815 -16.99 6.41 21.50
CA LYS A 815 -15.95 5.39 21.38
C LYS A 815 -16.37 4.17 22.19
N ILE A 816 -16.54 3.02 21.54
CA ILE A 816 -16.59 1.77 22.26
C ILE A 816 -15.14 1.34 22.47
N ASP A 817 -14.74 1.15 23.72
CA ASP A 817 -13.68 0.23 24.03
C ASP A 817 -14.15 -1.15 23.57
N GLN A 818 -13.76 -1.54 22.36
CA GLN A 818 -13.84 -2.96 22.04
C GLN A 818 -12.94 -3.68 23.06
N PRO A 819 -13.41 -4.79 23.68
CA PRO A 819 -12.49 -5.68 24.30
C PRO A 819 -11.40 -5.93 23.25
N LYS A 820 -10.16 -5.59 23.59
CA LYS A 820 -9.01 -5.68 22.66
C LYS A 820 -9.17 -7.03 21.98
N ARG A 821 -9.52 -7.04 20.67
CA ARG A 821 -9.36 -8.23 19.85
C ARG A 821 -7.92 -8.57 20.14
N ARG A 822 -7.65 -9.60 20.94
CA ARG A 822 -6.29 -10.08 21.08
C ARG A 822 -5.88 -10.46 19.68
N GLN A 823 -5.35 -9.48 18.92
CA GLN A 823 -4.38 -9.86 17.93
C GLN A 823 -3.49 -10.81 18.67
N SER A 824 -3.14 -11.91 18.08
CA SER A 824 -2.13 -12.82 18.60
C SER A 824 -0.82 -12.06 18.74
N HIS A 825 -0.75 -11.20 19.75
CA HIS A 825 0.50 -10.66 20.21
C HIS A 825 1.20 -11.80 20.92
N PRO A 826 2.49 -12.01 20.67
CA PRO A 826 3.31 -12.72 21.64
C PRO A 826 3.06 -12.00 22.96
N HIS A 827 2.68 -12.76 23.99
CA HIS A 827 2.40 -12.24 25.32
C HIS A 827 3.41 -11.15 25.69
N GLU A 828 2.94 -9.94 26.00
CA GLU A 828 3.63 -9.10 26.95
C GLU A 828 3.68 -9.90 28.24
N ASN A 829 4.83 -10.49 28.54
CA ASN A 829 5.10 -11.02 29.86
C ASN A 829 5.00 -9.84 30.82
N ASN A 830 3.91 -9.79 31.59
CA ASN A 830 3.99 -9.17 32.89
C ASN A 830 5.06 -9.91 33.66
N ASN A 831 6.17 -9.24 34.00
CA ASN A 831 7.11 -9.67 34.99
C ASN A 831 6.42 -9.62 36.36
N GLU A 832 5.73 -10.69 36.74
CA GLU A 832 5.26 -10.97 38.09
C GLU A 832 5.65 -12.40 38.49
N ASP A 833 6.92 -12.76 38.30
CA ASP A 833 7.48 -13.97 38.91
C ASP A 833 8.99 -13.76 39.27
N GLU A 834 9.33 -12.64 39.87
CA GLU A 834 10.57 -12.50 40.63
C GLU A 834 10.26 -12.21 42.11
N GLN A 835 9.62 -13.10 42.79
CA GLN A 835 9.71 -13.19 44.27
C GLN A 835 9.06 -14.50 44.74
N ARG A 836 9.65 -15.64 44.38
CA ARG A 836 9.49 -16.90 45.10
C ARG A 836 10.72 -17.79 44.87
N GLU A 837 11.82 -17.40 45.47
CA GLU A 837 12.89 -18.34 45.90
C GLU A 837 13.73 -17.65 46.97
N THR A 838 13.21 -17.65 48.18
CA THR A 838 14.02 -17.72 49.42
C THR A 838 13.04 -18.17 50.52
N MET A 839 12.86 -19.46 50.63
CA MET A 839 12.79 -20.28 51.85
C MET A 839 12.74 -21.73 51.45
#